data_2e73527cac061952f8b2b5ba74dd79fd
#
_entry.id   2e73527cac061952f8b2b5ba74dd79fd
#
_cell.length_a   1.000
_cell.length_b   1.000
_cell.length_c   1.000
_cell.angle_alpha   90.00
_cell.angle_beta   90.00
_cell.angle_gamma   90.00
#
_symmetry.space_group_name_H-M   'P 1'
#
loop_
_entity.id
_entity.type
_entity.pdbx_description
1 polymer ?
#
loop_
_entity_poly.entity_id
_entity_poly.type
_entity_poly.pdbx_seq_one_letter_code
_entity_poly.pdbx_strand_id
1 'polypeptide(L)'
;MVQEPTLEWHVIPEPTNVEPLVGTCALPLSGTVVEQRGADDAEAVFARQLVDDIKRVCGGRWQVASGEVQREVTLRTSPSLGDWSYVLEVSPDGVVITGSGFEGVRDGVQTLRQIIRQIGLTIPCMVIRDRPAFSTRGYYLDVTRGRVPSMAWLKSWVDRLCFYKYNQFQLYIEHTFQFNGLSEVWRGADPLTSSDILELDSYCAARGIELVPSVSTFGHHYTALRTRQLRDLGEFPEDADRPFSLIERMTHHTLNITDERSYEFSTSLIDELMPLFRSRKFNICADETFDLGKGRSKRESAKRGVGAMYADFVERLCRHVDDRGHDVMVWADVALEHPEIIDTLPKNITWLNWQYEPNVDDGTTAALADAGATQMVCPAVWCWNALIPRIDDAWNNITRMARHGRAHDVSGMLVTDWGDFGHVNDPRMSVPGMIFGAQQSWNPDAELSEVDMLSRISTIEYGDRTGSVVGVLRGASAKGGFSWSDLVTYLELDDGRGGCNTEIVRVMGCLEAYRNDLSQSGQARLADARVSMLRTLRDSILAGRELNGKLDDAAKDITQLLRVAGDPSSAAVWSLALDGQRLLNRVGLALLAAHGVVRQDEAGIDAAKLADELECWTEQYSRLWHEVSRQSELARIQHVVWRAADVLRSI
;
A
#
# COMPACT_ATOMS: atom_id res chain seq x y z
N MET A 1 49.41 -3.25 -11.12
CA MET A 1 48.06 -3.73 -11.45
C MET A 1 47.14 -2.52 -11.32
N VAL A 2 46.67 -2.01 -12.45
CA VAL A 2 45.67 -0.96 -12.47
C VAL A 2 44.37 -1.67 -12.08
N GLN A 3 43.78 -1.30 -10.93
CA GLN A 3 42.40 -1.71 -10.64
C GLN A 3 41.52 -1.11 -11.75
N GLU A 4 40.93 -1.98 -12.59
CA GLU A 4 39.87 -1.55 -13.49
C GLU A 4 38.77 -0.91 -12.62
N PRO A 5 38.23 0.23 -13.05
CA PRO A 5 37.14 0.84 -12.31
C PRO A 5 35.97 -0.15 -12.33
N THR A 6 35.64 -0.70 -11.18
CA THR A 6 34.38 -1.43 -11.00
C THR A 6 33.26 -0.44 -11.27
N LEU A 7 32.59 -0.57 -12.42
CA LEU A 7 31.36 0.15 -12.70
C LEU A 7 30.33 -0.33 -11.67
N GLU A 8 30.10 0.48 -10.63
CA GLU A 8 29.10 0.19 -9.63
C GLU A 8 27.70 0.32 -10.27
N TRP A 9 27.06 -0.81 -10.47
CA TRP A 9 25.66 -0.90 -10.81
C TRP A 9 24.94 -1.73 -9.73
N HIS A 10 23.67 -1.45 -9.51
CA HIS A 10 22.83 -2.14 -8.56
C HIS A 10 21.53 -2.61 -9.21
N VAL A 11 20.95 -3.66 -8.68
CA VAL A 11 19.65 -4.18 -9.09
C VAL A 11 18.78 -4.35 -7.85
N ILE A 12 17.51 -4.00 -7.95
CA ILE A 12 16.50 -4.24 -6.94
C ILE A 12 15.36 -5.05 -7.60
N PRO A 13 15.01 -6.21 -7.08
CA PRO A 13 15.64 -6.97 -6.00
C PRO A 13 17.06 -7.40 -6.33
N GLU A 14 17.94 -7.44 -5.29
CA GLU A 14 19.30 -7.91 -5.45
C GLU A 14 19.33 -9.40 -5.86
N PRO A 15 20.03 -9.74 -6.95
CA PRO A 15 20.11 -11.13 -7.41
C PRO A 15 20.79 -12.02 -6.38
N THR A 16 20.35 -13.27 -6.29
CA THR A 16 20.90 -14.25 -5.34
C THR A 16 22.31 -14.72 -5.70
N ASN A 17 22.67 -14.70 -6.99
CA ASN A 17 24.00 -15.10 -7.44
C ASN A 17 24.43 -14.27 -8.65
N VAL A 18 25.59 -13.60 -8.53
CA VAL A 18 26.25 -12.86 -9.61
C VAL A 18 27.69 -13.35 -9.73
N GLU A 19 28.05 -13.89 -10.88
CA GLU A 19 29.39 -14.36 -11.22
C GLU A 19 30.03 -13.37 -12.24
N PRO A 20 30.97 -12.51 -11.81
CA PRO A 20 31.65 -11.62 -12.73
C PRO A 20 32.56 -12.40 -13.69
N LEU A 21 32.57 -11.98 -14.96
CA LEU A 21 33.45 -12.51 -15.98
C LEU A 21 34.39 -11.43 -16.52
N VAL A 22 35.47 -11.84 -17.15
CA VAL A 22 36.44 -10.91 -17.77
C VAL A 22 35.85 -10.33 -19.05
N GLY A 23 35.96 -9.01 -19.24
CA GLY A 23 35.56 -8.30 -20.45
C GLY A 23 34.26 -7.51 -20.32
N THR A 24 33.84 -6.95 -21.42
CA THR A 24 32.61 -6.15 -21.55
C THR A 24 31.86 -6.53 -22.82
N CYS A 25 30.54 -6.44 -22.75
CA CYS A 25 29.65 -6.49 -23.91
C CYS A 25 29.33 -5.05 -24.33
N ALA A 26 29.75 -4.67 -25.54
CA ALA A 26 29.41 -3.37 -26.11
C ALA A 26 28.23 -3.53 -27.08
N LEU A 27 27.02 -3.33 -26.58
CA LEU A 27 25.80 -3.38 -27.41
C LEU A 27 25.78 -2.20 -28.40
N PRO A 28 25.43 -2.42 -29.68
CA PRO A 28 25.41 -1.36 -30.68
C PRO A 28 24.25 -0.38 -30.47
N LEU A 29 24.34 0.84 -31.07
CA LEU A 29 23.22 1.79 -31.07
C LEU A 29 22.02 1.33 -31.91
N SER A 30 22.21 0.34 -32.80
CA SER A 30 21.13 -0.30 -33.54
C SER A 30 21.25 -1.80 -33.44
N GLY A 31 20.19 -2.45 -32.99
CA GLY A 31 20.22 -3.87 -32.71
C GLY A 31 18.83 -4.51 -32.68
N THR A 32 18.80 -5.77 -32.29
CA THR A 32 17.58 -6.57 -32.25
C THR A 32 17.48 -7.33 -30.92
N VAL A 33 16.31 -7.28 -30.29
CA VAL A 33 15.92 -8.23 -29.25
C VAL A 33 15.18 -9.35 -29.96
N VAL A 34 15.73 -10.58 -29.87
CA VAL A 34 15.12 -11.77 -30.46
C VAL A 34 14.43 -12.61 -29.40
N GLU A 35 13.18 -12.94 -29.64
CA GLU A 35 12.44 -13.95 -28.90
C GLU A 35 12.52 -15.28 -29.65
N GLN A 36 13.02 -16.32 -29.00
CA GLN A 36 13.09 -17.65 -29.63
C GLN A 36 11.68 -18.26 -29.76
N ARG A 37 11.47 -19.09 -30.78
CA ARG A 37 10.17 -19.71 -31.08
C ARG A 37 9.60 -20.46 -29.87
N GLY A 38 8.33 -20.22 -29.59
CA GLY A 38 7.60 -20.75 -28.44
C GLY A 38 7.22 -19.67 -27.44
N ALA A 39 7.69 -18.44 -27.64
CA ALA A 39 7.27 -17.29 -26.87
C ALA A 39 5.81 -16.93 -27.17
N ASP A 40 5.01 -16.75 -26.13
CA ASP A 40 3.68 -16.15 -26.21
C ASP A 40 3.81 -14.67 -26.63
N ASP A 41 2.76 -14.11 -27.25
CA ASP A 41 2.70 -12.66 -27.58
C ASP A 41 3.00 -11.74 -26.37
N ALA A 42 2.84 -12.27 -25.16
CA ALA A 42 3.15 -11.60 -23.92
C ALA A 42 4.67 -11.38 -23.69
N GLU A 43 5.56 -12.24 -24.18
CA GLU A 43 7.01 -12.02 -24.09
C GLU A 43 7.44 -10.79 -24.91
N ALA A 44 6.74 -10.50 -26.01
CA ALA A 44 6.95 -9.28 -26.79
C ALA A 44 6.76 -7.99 -26.00
N VAL A 45 5.98 -8.00 -24.92
CA VAL A 45 5.84 -6.85 -24.01
C VAL A 45 7.16 -6.53 -23.34
N PHE A 46 7.90 -7.52 -22.84
CA PHE A 46 9.17 -7.33 -22.15
C PHE A 46 10.28 -6.92 -23.12
N ALA A 47 10.33 -7.54 -24.28
CA ALA A 47 11.26 -7.11 -25.34
C ALA A 47 11.02 -5.65 -25.75
N ARG A 48 9.76 -5.23 -25.91
CA ARG A 48 9.42 -3.81 -26.19
C ARG A 48 9.83 -2.88 -25.04
N GLN A 49 9.58 -3.27 -23.78
CA GLN A 49 10.01 -2.49 -22.62
C GLN A 49 11.53 -2.27 -22.61
N LEU A 50 12.31 -3.29 -22.98
CA LEU A 50 13.77 -3.20 -23.08
C LEU A 50 14.18 -2.26 -24.22
N VAL A 51 13.58 -2.40 -25.40
CA VAL A 51 13.81 -1.50 -26.56
C VAL A 51 13.49 -0.04 -26.20
N ASP A 52 12.40 0.21 -25.51
CA ASP A 52 12.00 1.56 -25.08
C ASP A 52 13.02 2.15 -24.09
N ASP A 53 13.53 1.35 -23.15
CA ASP A 53 14.58 1.80 -22.23
C ASP A 53 15.89 2.12 -22.96
N ILE A 54 16.34 1.28 -23.89
CA ILE A 54 17.52 1.53 -24.72
C ILE A 54 17.35 2.85 -25.52
N LYS A 55 16.18 3.05 -26.13
CA LYS A 55 15.86 4.29 -26.85
C LYS A 55 15.93 5.50 -25.94
N ARG A 56 15.35 5.41 -24.75
CA ARG A 56 15.29 6.52 -23.78
C ARG A 56 16.67 6.88 -23.22
N VAL A 57 17.49 5.87 -22.90
CA VAL A 57 18.78 6.06 -22.22
C VAL A 57 19.89 6.44 -23.19
N CYS A 58 19.92 5.80 -24.37
CA CYS A 58 21.03 5.88 -25.31
C CYS A 58 20.65 6.44 -26.69
N GLY A 59 19.36 6.73 -26.94
CA GLY A 59 18.89 7.13 -28.27
C GLY A 59 18.96 6.00 -29.31
N GLY A 60 19.12 4.76 -28.86
CA GLY A 60 19.30 3.59 -29.72
C GLY A 60 18.10 3.28 -30.61
N ARG A 61 18.36 2.65 -31.77
CA ARG A 61 17.32 2.20 -32.72
C ARG A 61 17.26 0.68 -32.72
N TRP A 62 16.45 0.14 -31.83
CA TRP A 62 16.30 -1.29 -31.66
C TRP A 62 14.92 -1.76 -32.09
N GLN A 63 14.83 -3.02 -32.48
CA GLN A 63 13.58 -3.67 -32.86
C GLN A 63 13.42 -5.02 -32.15
N VAL A 64 12.18 -5.49 -32.08
CA VAL A 64 11.85 -6.84 -31.61
C VAL A 64 11.66 -7.74 -32.82
N ALA A 65 12.20 -8.95 -32.78
CA ALA A 65 12.00 -9.97 -33.82
C ALA A 65 11.82 -11.34 -33.17
N SER A 66 11.12 -12.23 -33.85
CA SER A 66 11.01 -13.65 -33.47
C SER A 66 11.90 -14.50 -34.36
N GLY A 67 12.64 -15.45 -33.80
CA GLY A 67 13.53 -16.32 -34.57
C GLY A 67 14.41 -17.23 -33.72
N GLU A 68 15.20 -18.08 -34.38
CA GLU A 68 16.12 -19.02 -33.69
C GLU A 68 17.58 -18.53 -33.65
N VAL A 69 17.88 -17.50 -34.42
CA VAL A 69 19.27 -17.00 -34.54
C VAL A 69 19.56 -16.03 -33.42
N GLN A 70 20.59 -16.30 -32.63
CA GLN A 70 21.06 -15.40 -31.58
C GLN A 70 21.41 -14.03 -32.18
N ARG A 71 21.01 -12.96 -31.49
CA ARG A 71 21.27 -11.57 -31.81
C ARG A 71 21.87 -10.85 -30.61
N GLU A 72 21.94 -9.54 -30.68
CA GLU A 72 22.51 -8.68 -29.64
C GLU A 72 21.89 -8.94 -28.25
N VAL A 73 20.58 -9.15 -28.21
CA VAL A 73 19.86 -9.66 -27.01
C VAL A 73 18.94 -10.80 -27.44
N THR A 74 19.03 -11.92 -26.75
CA THR A 74 18.21 -13.11 -27.03
C THR A 74 17.42 -13.49 -25.77
N LEU A 75 16.11 -13.61 -25.92
CA LEU A 75 15.18 -14.09 -24.90
C LEU A 75 14.75 -15.51 -25.24
N ARG A 76 14.80 -16.43 -24.26
CA ARG A 76 14.36 -17.82 -24.46
C ARG A 76 13.84 -18.43 -23.17
N THR A 77 13.06 -19.47 -23.29
CA THR A 77 12.61 -20.32 -22.17
C THR A 77 13.33 -21.65 -22.16
N SER A 78 13.61 -22.19 -20.98
CA SER A 78 14.15 -23.53 -20.79
C SER A 78 13.64 -24.13 -19.48
N PRO A 79 12.79 -25.18 -19.54
CA PRO A 79 12.34 -25.88 -18.33
C PRO A 79 13.48 -26.58 -17.56
N SER A 80 14.67 -26.69 -18.16
CA SER A 80 15.83 -27.38 -17.56
C SER A 80 16.74 -26.48 -16.72
N LEU A 81 16.28 -25.28 -16.33
CA LEU A 81 17.07 -24.37 -15.47
C LEU A 81 17.20 -24.84 -14.01
N GLY A 82 16.60 -25.97 -13.63
CA GLY A 82 16.56 -26.44 -12.25
C GLY A 82 15.75 -25.51 -11.38
N ASP A 83 16.32 -25.13 -10.22
CA ASP A 83 15.65 -24.27 -9.25
C ASP A 83 15.70 -22.77 -9.59
N TRP A 84 16.39 -22.36 -10.67
CA TRP A 84 16.54 -20.96 -11.04
C TRP A 84 15.32 -20.44 -11.81
N SER A 85 14.85 -19.24 -11.49
CA SER A 85 13.80 -18.56 -12.24
C SER A 85 14.34 -18.08 -13.59
N TYR A 86 15.53 -17.50 -13.60
CA TYR A 86 16.22 -17.11 -14.82
C TYR A 86 17.76 -17.18 -14.69
N VAL A 87 18.39 -17.22 -15.86
CA VAL A 87 19.85 -17.01 -16.03
C VAL A 87 20.03 -15.88 -17.04
N LEU A 88 20.77 -14.85 -16.68
CA LEU A 88 21.19 -13.75 -17.55
C LEU A 88 22.69 -13.87 -17.79
N GLU A 89 23.09 -14.07 -19.04
CA GLU A 89 24.47 -14.23 -19.48
C GLU A 89 24.87 -13.03 -20.34
N VAL A 90 25.90 -12.31 -19.91
CA VAL A 90 26.50 -11.18 -20.65
C VAL A 90 27.88 -11.60 -21.11
N SER A 91 28.08 -11.68 -22.41
CA SER A 91 29.36 -12.03 -23.04
C SER A 91 29.75 -10.98 -24.08
N PRO A 92 31.00 -10.99 -24.60
CA PRO A 92 31.39 -10.07 -25.67
C PRO A 92 30.51 -10.19 -26.94
N ASP A 93 29.86 -11.32 -27.14
CA ASP A 93 29.03 -11.63 -28.31
C ASP A 93 27.57 -11.16 -28.17
N GLY A 94 27.16 -10.75 -26.96
CA GLY A 94 25.79 -10.27 -26.68
C GLY A 94 25.26 -10.71 -25.32
N VAL A 95 23.95 -10.55 -25.15
CA VAL A 95 23.22 -10.88 -23.93
C VAL A 95 22.19 -11.97 -24.19
N VAL A 96 22.18 -13.01 -23.35
CA VAL A 96 21.16 -14.07 -23.39
C VAL A 96 20.43 -14.12 -22.07
N ILE A 97 19.10 -14.07 -22.12
CA ILE A 97 18.23 -14.28 -20.97
C ILE A 97 17.47 -15.59 -21.19
N THR A 98 17.68 -16.53 -20.28
CA THR A 98 16.97 -17.80 -20.26
C THR A 98 16.08 -17.85 -19.02
N GLY A 99 14.77 -17.92 -19.19
CA GLY A 99 13.79 -18.07 -18.11
C GLY A 99 13.34 -19.53 -17.96
N SER A 100 12.99 -19.96 -16.75
CA SER A 100 12.33 -21.27 -16.52
C SER A 100 10.94 -21.35 -17.17
N GLY A 101 10.36 -20.21 -17.47
CA GLY A 101 9.11 -19.95 -18.13
C GLY A 101 8.95 -18.46 -18.41
N PHE A 102 7.75 -18.04 -18.76
CA PHE A 102 7.40 -16.66 -19.06
C PHE A 102 7.82 -15.67 -17.94
N GLU A 103 7.51 -15.97 -16.66
CA GLU A 103 7.89 -15.11 -15.53
C GLU A 103 9.41 -15.00 -15.39
N GLY A 104 10.15 -16.08 -15.61
CA GLY A 104 11.60 -16.05 -15.55
C GLY A 104 12.21 -15.14 -16.62
N VAL A 105 11.70 -15.18 -17.87
CA VAL A 105 12.11 -14.25 -18.92
C VAL A 105 11.81 -12.81 -18.52
N ARG A 106 10.61 -12.55 -18.01
CA ARG A 106 10.21 -11.24 -17.46
C ARG A 106 11.25 -10.74 -16.47
N ASP A 107 11.52 -11.53 -15.42
CA ASP A 107 12.39 -11.15 -14.32
C ASP A 107 13.83 -10.86 -14.76
N GLY A 108 14.35 -11.67 -15.69
CA GLY A 108 15.66 -11.45 -16.31
C GLY A 108 15.72 -10.16 -17.14
N VAL A 109 14.66 -9.87 -17.89
CA VAL A 109 14.54 -8.60 -18.66
C VAL A 109 14.49 -7.40 -17.71
N GLN A 110 13.74 -7.48 -16.60
CA GLN A 110 13.72 -6.36 -15.64
C GLN A 110 15.10 -6.11 -15.03
N THR A 111 15.88 -7.17 -14.75
CA THR A 111 17.26 -7.04 -14.30
C THR A 111 18.13 -6.32 -15.34
N LEU A 112 18.10 -6.74 -16.59
CA LEU A 112 18.85 -6.09 -17.67
C LEU A 112 18.43 -4.63 -17.87
N ARG A 113 17.15 -4.33 -17.79
CA ARG A 113 16.62 -2.96 -17.89
C ARG A 113 17.22 -2.03 -16.81
N GLN A 114 17.30 -2.51 -15.54
CA GLN A 114 17.90 -1.75 -14.45
C GLN A 114 19.39 -1.50 -14.70
N ILE A 115 20.13 -2.49 -15.20
CA ILE A 115 21.54 -2.34 -15.54
C ILE A 115 21.71 -1.28 -16.64
N ILE A 116 20.99 -1.41 -17.76
CA ILE A 116 21.09 -0.48 -18.89
C ILE A 116 20.73 0.96 -18.50
N ARG A 117 19.73 1.14 -17.65
CA ARG A 117 19.34 2.48 -17.16
C ARG A 117 20.46 3.19 -16.39
N GLN A 118 21.35 2.46 -15.74
CA GLN A 118 22.45 3.00 -14.95
C GLN A 118 23.73 3.20 -15.74
N ILE A 119 24.13 2.21 -16.53
CA ILE A 119 25.45 2.19 -17.20
C ILE A 119 25.41 2.20 -18.74
N GLY A 120 24.21 2.24 -19.33
CA GLY A 120 24.05 2.28 -20.79
C GLY A 120 24.34 0.94 -21.47
N LEU A 121 24.90 1.00 -22.68
CA LEU A 121 25.07 -0.17 -23.56
C LEU A 121 26.42 -0.88 -23.42
N THR A 122 27.33 -0.42 -22.57
CA THR A 122 28.61 -1.12 -22.28
C THR A 122 28.47 -1.82 -20.93
N ILE A 123 28.21 -3.12 -20.99
CA ILE A 123 27.84 -3.94 -19.83
C ILE A 123 29.02 -4.86 -19.49
N PRO A 124 29.47 -4.94 -18.23
CA PRO A 124 30.47 -5.93 -17.80
C PRO A 124 29.99 -7.35 -18.11
N CYS A 125 30.90 -8.21 -18.56
CA CYS A 125 30.59 -9.62 -18.75
C CYS A 125 30.32 -10.29 -17.39
N MET A 126 29.21 -11.06 -17.31
CA MET A 126 28.79 -11.73 -16.07
C MET A 126 27.77 -12.82 -16.36
N VAL A 127 27.56 -13.66 -15.37
CA VAL A 127 26.40 -14.56 -15.32
C VAL A 127 25.62 -14.29 -14.03
N ILE A 128 24.34 -13.96 -14.17
CA ILE A 128 23.39 -13.85 -13.05
C ILE A 128 22.49 -15.08 -13.07
N ARG A 129 22.46 -15.82 -11.93
CA ARG A 129 21.49 -16.90 -11.70
C ARG A 129 20.63 -16.50 -10.52
N ASP A 130 19.31 -16.46 -10.72
CA ASP A 130 18.45 -15.81 -9.76
C ASP A 130 17.10 -16.51 -9.62
N ARG A 131 16.54 -16.39 -8.41
CA ARG A 131 15.21 -16.91 -8.08
C ARG A 131 14.63 -16.18 -6.87
N PRO A 132 13.30 -16.04 -6.78
CA PRO A 132 12.67 -15.43 -5.62
C PRO A 132 12.66 -16.38 -4.41
N ALA A 133 12.69 -15.79 -3.20
CA ALA A 133 12.50 -16.51 -1.95
C ALA A 133 11.03 -16.89 -1.72
N PHE A 134 10.09 -16.03 -2.14
CA PHE A 134 8.66 -16.29 -2.04
C PHE A 134 8.07 -16.50 -3.44
N SER A 135 7.27 -17.56 -3.59
CA SER A 135 6.57 -17.86 -4.85
C SER A 135 5.54 -16.78 -5.19
N THR A 136 4.78 -16.31 -4.19
CA THR A 136 3.85 -15.20 -4.34
C THR A 136 4.46 -13.93 -3.75
N ARG A 137 4.55 -12.89 -4.56
CA ARG A 137 5.06 -11.56 -4.23
C ARG A 137 3.99 -10.55 -4.60
N GLY A 138 3.12 -10.28 -3.63
CA GLY A 138 1.91 -9.52 -3.83
C GLY A 138 2.00 -8.08 -3.34
N TYR A 139 1.21 -7.21 -3.97
CA TYR A 139 0.94 -5.85 -3.52
C TYR A 139 -0.56 -5.64 -3.38
N TYR A 140 -0.99 -5.08 -2.25
CA TYR A 140 -2.38 -4.84 -1.90
C TYR A 140 -2.62 -3.34 -1.79
N LEU A 141 -3.51 -2.80 -2.59
CA LEU A 141 -3.78 -1.37 -2.66
C LEU A 141 -5.21 -1.07 -2.19
N ASP A 142 -5.35 -0.20 -1.22
CA ASP A 142 -6.65 0.34 -0.81
C ASP A 142 -7.14 1.35 -1.86
N VAL A 143 -8.24 1.02 -2.54
CA VAL A 143 -8.89 1.88 -3.54
C VAL A 143 -10.27 2.37 -3.06
N THR A 144 -10.52 2.31 -1.75
CA THR A 144 -11.86 2.56 -1.20
C THR A 144 -11.93 3.63 -0.12
N ARG A 145 -10.90 3.75 0.74
CA ARG A 145 -10.94 4.64 1.91
C ARG A 145 -10.59 6.10 1.60
N GLY A 146 -10.97 6.59 0.44
CA GLY A 146 -10.81 7.99 0.01
C GLY A 146 -10.42 8.14 -1.45
N ARG A 147 -9.45 7.36 -1.94
CA ARG A 147 -8.96 7.44 -3.32
C ARG A 147 -9.42 6.27 -4.16
N VAL A 148 -9.99 6.58 -5.33
CA VAL A 148 -10.10 5.64 -6.44
C VAL A 148 -9.06 6.07 -7.47
N PRO A 149 -8.02 5.28 -7.75
CA PRO A 149 -6.99 5.65 -8.70
C PRO A 149 -7.52 5.75 -10.14
N SER A 150 -6.89 6.59 -10.95
CA SER A 150 -7.17 6.62 -12.39
C SER A 150 -6.60 5.37 -13.08
N MET A 151 -7.21 4.92 -14.18
CA MET A 151 -6.69 3.79 -14.96
C MET A 151 -5.29 4.02 -15.51
N ALA A 152 -4.96 5.27 -15.87
CA ALA A 152 -3.61 5.63 -16.31
C ALA A 152 -2.58 5.41 -15.18
N TRP A 153 -2.92 5.81 -13.95
CA TRP A 153 -2.05 5.58 -12.81
C TRP A 153 -1.95 4.09 -12.45
N LEU A 154 -3.07 3.35 -12.41
CA LEU A 154 -3.06 1.90 -12.14
C LEU A 154 -2.16 1.14 -13.12
N LYS A 155 -2.22 1.46 -14.41
CA LYS A 155 -1.33 0.86 -15.41
C LYS A 155 0.14 1.20 -15.17
N SER A 156 0.44 2.46 -14.83
CA SER A 156 1.81 2.85 -14.51
C SER A 156 2.32 2.17 -13.24
N TRP A 157 1.42 1.92 -12.27
CA TRP A 157 1.74 1.17 -11.06
C TRP A 157 2.04 -0.30 -11.37
N VAL A 158 1.23 -0.93 -12.21
CA VAL A 158 1.48 -2.30 -12.70
C VAL A 158 2.82 -2.41 -13.44
N ASP A 159 3.19 -1.41 -14.26
CA ASP A 159 4.50 -1.35 -14.90
C ASP A 159 5.64 -1.29 -13.88
N ARG A 160 5.45 -0.54 -12.79
CA ARG A 160 6.41 -0.44 -11.70
C ARG A 160 6.48 -1.73 -10.88
N LEU A 161 5.35 -2.34 -10.55
CA LEU A 161 5.31 -3.66 -9.90
C LEU A 161 6.04 -4.72 -10.75
N CYS A 162 5.82 -4.74 -12.05
CA CYS A 162 6.55 -5.61 -13.00
C CYS A 162 8.04 -5.33 -12.97
N PHE A 163 8.46 -4.06 -12.99
CA PHE A 163 9.87 -3.65 -12.98
C PHE A 163 10.61 -4.14 -11.73
N TYR A 164 9.91 -4.20 -10.59
CA TYR A 164 10.41 -4.72 -9.32
C TYR A 164 10.02 -6.17 -9.03
N LYS A 165 9.60 -6.92 -10.05
CA LYS A 165 9.39 -8.39 -10.03
C LYS A 165 8.25 -8.88 -9.13
N TYR A 166 7.25 -8.05 -8.83
CA TYR A 166 6.00 -8.51 -8.25
C TYR A 166 5.25 -9.41 -9.23
N ASN A 167 4.45 -10.37 -8.72
CA ASN A 167 3.64 -11.26 -9.55
C ASN A 167 2.17 -11.36 -9.12
N GLN A 168 1.76 -10.61 -8.09
CA GLN A 168 0.37 -10.51 -7.69
C GLN A 168 -0.01 -9.07 -7.33
N PHE A 169 -1.23 -8.66 -7.69
CA PHE A 169 -1.80 -7.36 -7.34
C PHE A 169 -3.24 -7.55 -6.86
N GLN A 170 -3.62 -6.90 -5.76
CA GLN A 170 -4.98 -6.90 -5.23
C GLN A 170 -5.47 -5.47 -5.02
N LEU A 171 -6.74 -5.22 -5.31
CA LEU A 171 -7.43 -3.96 -5.05
C LEU A 171 -8.45 -4.19 -3.94
N TYR A 172 -8.31 -3.46 -2.82
CA TYR A 172 -9.29 -3.52 -1.74
C TYR A 172 -10.53 -2.69 -2.09
N ILE A 173 -11.68 -3.34 -2.11
CA ILE A 173 -12.97 -2.76 -2.51
C ILE A 173 -13.99 -2.94 -1.38
N GLU A 174 -14.66 -1.84 -1.00
CA GLU A 174 -15.90 -1.83 -0.22
C GLU A 174 -17.07 -1.38 -1.11
N HIS A 175 -17.07 -0.09 -1.50
CA HIS A 175 -18.14 0.59 -2.24
C HIS A 175 -17.65 1.24 -3.54
N THR A 176 -16.40 1.07 -3.89
CA THR A 176 -15.74 1.74 -5.01
C THR A 176 -15.71 0.92 -6.31
N PHE A 177 -16.63 -0.02 -6.41
CA PHE A 177 -16.95 -0.72 -7.66
C PHE A 177 -18.44 -0.50 -8.00
N GLN A 178 -18.74 -0.43 -9.31
CA GLN A 178 -20.08 -0.15 -9.83
C GLN A 178 -20.95 -1.42 -9.82
N PHE A 179 -21.28 -1.92 -8.62
CA PHE A 179 -22.18 -3.08 -8.47
C PHE A 179 -23.57 -2.81 -9.03
N ASN A 180 -24.11 -3.78 -9.76
CA ASN A 180 -25.44 -3.69 -10.36
C ASN A 180 -26.53 -3.61 -9.28
N GLY A 181 -27.50 -2.72 -9.47
CA GLY A 181 -28.62 -2.53 -8.52
C GLY A 181 -28.22 -1.81 -7.21
N LEU A 182 -26.94 -1.48 -6.98
CA LEU A 182 -26.44 -0.84 -5.76
C LEU A 182 -26.01 0.62 -5.97
N SER A 183 -26.65 1.36 -6.87
CA SER A 183 -26.23 2.74 -7.20
C SER A 183 -26.28 3.70 -6.00
N GLU A 184 -27.12 3.43 -5.00
CA GLU A 184 -27.13 4.22 -3.75
C GLU A 184 -25.83 4.05 -2.95
N VAL A 185 -25.14 2.90 -3.10
CA VAL A 185 -23.88 2.59 -2.43
C VAL A 185 -22.70 3.36 -3.05
N TRP A 186 -22.57 3.32 -4.38
CA TRP A 186 -21.34 3.76 -5.07
C TRP A 186 -21.43 5.09 -5.80
N ARG A 187 -22.62 5.67 -6.05
CA ARG A 187 -22.82 6.86 -6.91
C ARG A 187 -22.04 8.11 -6.49
N GLY A 188 -21.61 8.20 -5.24
CA GLY A 188 -20.80 9.33 -4.74
C GLY A 188 -19.29 9.06 -4.70
N ALA A 189 -18.84 7.84 -5.08
CA ALA A 189 -17.46 7.41 -4.91
C ALA A 189 -16.62 7.46 -6.19
N ASP A 190 -17.22 7.77 -7.36
CA ASP A 190 -16.54 7.70 -8.67
C ASP A 190 -15.85 6.33 -8.87
N PRO A 191 -16.64 5.23 -8.84
CA PRO A 191 -16.13 3.87 -8.68
C PRO A 191 -15.45 3.33 -9.93
N LEU A 192 -14.69 2.23 -9.77
CA LEU A 192 -14.24 1.39 -10.87
C LEU A 192 -15.43 0.68 -11.53
N THR A 193 -15.36 0.46 -12.83
CA THR A 193 -16.36 -0.23 -13.62
C THR A 193 -15.89 -1.63 -14.01
N SER A 194 -16.80 -2.50 -14.46
CA SER A 194 -16.44 -3.81 -15.03
C SER A 194 -15.44 -3.68 -16.19
N SER A 195 -15.59 -2.64 -17.03
CA SER A 195 -14.64 -2.36 -18.11
C SER A 195 -13.25 -2.00 -17.60
N ASP A 196 -13.15 -1.20 -16.53
CA ASP A 196 -11.87 -0.87 -15.91
C ASP A 196 -11.17 -2.13 -15.38
N ILE A 197 -11.92 -3.01 -14.70
CA ILE A 197 -11.35 -4.26 -14.16
C ILE A 197 -10.86 -5.18 -15.27
N LEU A 198 -11.67 -5.41 -16.31
CA LEU A 198 -11.28 -6.26 -17.46
C LEU A 198 -10.03 -5.72 -18.18
N GLU A 199 -9.94 -4.39 -18.34
CA GLU A 199 -8.79 -3.73 -18.94
C GLU A 199 -7.55 -3.88 -18.05
N LEU A 200 -7.68 -3.68 -16.73
CA LEU A 200 -6.58 -3.82 -15.78
C LEU A 200 -6.10 -5.26 -15.66
N ASP A 201 -7.02 -6.23 -15.61
CA ASP A 201 -6.70 -7.65 -15.54
C ASP A 201 -5.90 -8.11 -16.77
N SER A 202 -6.33 -7.68 -17.97
CA SER A 202 -5.58 -7.94 -19.20
C SER A 202 -4.20 -7.29 -19.20
N TYR A 203 -4.10 -6.07 -18.66
CA TYR A 203 -2.84 -5.35 -18.57
C TYR A 203 -1.86 -5.99 -17.59
N CYS A 204 -2.36 -6.47 -16.44
CA CYS A 204 -1.59 -7.21 -15.44
C CYS A 204 -1.10 -8.54 -16.02
N ALA A 205 -1.98 -9.32 -16.63
CA ALA A 205 -1.64 -10.61 -17.22
C ALA A 205 -0.52 -10.52 -18.27
N ALA A 206 -0.56 -9.50 -19.14
CA ALA A 206 0.50 -9.25 -20.12
C ALA A 206 1.87 -8.91 -19.47
N ARG A 207 1.90 -8.62 -18.18
CA ARG A 207 3.11 -8.31 -17.39
C ARG A 207 3.46 -9.41 -16.39
N GLY A 208 2.81 -10.57 -16.47
CA GLY A 208 3.03 -11.67 -15.54
C GLY A 208 2.61 -11.32 -14.11
N ILE A 209 1.58 -10.49 -13.95
CA ILE A 209 1.00 -10.13 -12.66
C ILE A 209 -0.43 -10.67 -12.62
N GLU A 210 -0.72 -11.49 -11.61
CA GLU A 210 -2.06 -11.97 -11.32
C GLU A 210 -2.85 -10.86 -10.60
N LEU A 211 -3.93 -10.37 -11.21
CA LEU A 211 -4.86 -9.47 -10.54
C LEU A 211 -5.89 -10.33 -9.77
N VAL A 212 -5.87 -10.25 -8.43
CA VAL A 212 -6.75 -11.03 -7.56
C VAL A 212 -7.90 -10.16 -7.07
N PRO A 213 -9.16 -10.57 -7.22
CA PRO A 213 -10.31 -9.87 -6.67
C PRO A 213 -10.27 -9.85 -5.14
N SER A 214 -10.59 -8.70 -4.55
CA SER A 214 -10.69 -8.52 -3.10
C SER A 214 -11.86 -7.60 -2.79
N VAL A 215 -12.81 -8.06 -1.99
CA VAL A 215 -13.98 -7.28 -1.59
C VAL A 215 -14.38 -7.58 -0.16
N SER A 216 -14.72 -6.54 0.60
CA SER A 216 -15.31 -6.71 1.94
C SER A 216 -16.65 -7.42 1.82
N THR A 217 -16.79 -8.54 2.55
CA THR A 217 -18.00 -9.37 2.54
C THR A 217 -18.69 -9.45 3.89
N PHE A 218 -18.11 -8.88 4.95
CA PHE A 218 -18.63 -9.03 6.31
C PHE A 218 -18.55 -7.72 7.11
N GLY A 219 -17.35 -7.21 7.39
CA GLY A 219 -17.10 -5.89 8.00
C GLY A 219 -17.05 -4.76 6.96
N HIS A 220 -16.78 -3.54 7.41
CA HIS A 220 -16.47 -2.36 6.59
C HIS A 220 -17.53 -1.93 5.57
N HIS A 221 -18.80 -2.24 5.80
CA HIS A 221 -19.91 -1.86 4.91
C HIS A 221 -20.48 -0.45 5.20
N TYR A 222 -19.62 0.54 5.50
CA TYR A 222 -20.00 1.89 5.85
C TYR A 222 -21.03 2.49 4.90
N THR A 223 -20.74 2.51 3.60
CA THR A 223 -21.63 3.14 2.62
C THR A 223 -22.87 2.28 2.36
N ALA A 224 -22.72 0.96 2.28
CA ALA A 224 -23.82 0.04 2.01
C ALA A 224 -24.88 0.08 3.12
N LEU A 225 -24.49 -0.06 4.38
CA LEU A 225 -25.39 -0.15 5.53
C LEU A 225 -26.05 1.20 5.92
N ARG A 226 -25.74 2.27 5.19
CA ARG A 226 -26.41 3.58 5.32
C ARG A 226 -27.44 3.84 4.23
N THR A 227 -27.53 2.96 3.24
CA THR A 227 -28.54 3.07 2.18
C THR A 227 -29.91 2.63 2.65
N ARG A 228 -30.97 3.08 1.97
CA ARG A 228 -32.33 2.64 2.26
C ARG A 228 -32.53 1.15 2.00
N GLN A 229 -31.84 0.62 1.01
CA GLN A 229 -31.97 -0.76 0.59
C GLN A 229 -31.33 -1.74 1.57
N LEU A 230 -30.16 -1.41 2.14
CA LEU A 230 -29.31 -2.35 2.86
C LEU A 230 -29.18 -2.08 4.37
N ARG A 231 -29.67 -0.94 4.88
CA ARG A 231 -29.51 -0.56 6.31
C ARG A 231 -29.99 -1.62 7.27
N ASP A 232 -31.05 -2.33 6.91
CA ASP A 232 -31.64 -3.40 7.74
C ASP A 232 -30.75 -4.64 7.85
N LEU A 233 -29.70 -4.75 7.05
CA LEU A 233 -28.72 -5.83 7.12
C LEU A 233 -27.63 -5.57 8.16
N GLY A 234 -27.49 -4.34 8.68
CA GLY A 234 -26.48 -3.99 9.67
C GLY A 234 -26.83 -4.45 11.08
N GLU A 235 -25.81 -4.56 11.92
CA GLU A 235 -25.96 -4.80 13.37
C GLU A 235 -26.75 -3.68 14.06
N PHE A 236 -26.59 -2.41 13.59
CA PHE A 236 -27.19 -1.21 14.15
C PHE A 236 -27.93 -0.36 13.07
N PRO A 237 -29.04 -0.86 12.50
CA PRO A 237 -29.78 -0.15 11.45
C PRO A 237 -30.36 1.21 11.89
N GLU A 238 -30.59 1.40 13.20
CA GLU A 238 -31.04 2.65 13.80
C GLU A 238 -30.01 3.78 13.66
N ASP A 239 -28.73 3.45 13.52
CA ASP A 239 -27.63 4.38 13.34
C ASP A 239 -27.36 4.76 11.88
N ALA A 240 -28.09 4.18 10.91
CA ALA A 240 -27.84 4.37 9.48
C ALA A 240 -27.87 5.84 9.03
N ASP A 241 -28.69 6.68 9.65
CA ASP A 241 -28.80 8.11 9.32
C ASP A 241 -27.85 9.00 10.16
N ARG A 242 -27.16 8.43 11.17
CA ARG A 242 -26.18 9.16 11.97
C ARG A 242 -24.94 9.46 11.13
N PRO A 243 -24.41 10.69 11.15
CA PRO A 243 -23.11 10.95 10.57
C PRO A 243 -22.02 10.24 11.36
N PHE A 244 -21.17 9.51 10.67
CA PHE A 244 -19.97 8.90 11.24
C PHE A 244 -18.72 9.67 10.79
N SER A 245 -17.83 9.88 11.71
CA SER A 245 -16.52 10.46 11.46
C SER A 245 -15.62 9.50 10.68
N LEU A 246 -14.45 9.96 10.24
CA LEU A 246 -13.44 9.08 9.59
C LEU A 246 -13.01 7.95 10.51
N ILE A 247 -12.83 8.24 11.80
CA ILE A 247 -12.39 7.25 12.81
C ILE A 247 -13.52 6.24 13.12
N GLU A 248 -14.73 6.73 13.39
CA GLU A 248 -15.88 5.85 13.68
C GLU A 248 -16.22 4.93 12.50
N ARG A 249 -16.02 5.41 11.26
CA ARG A 249 -16.22 4.60 10.06
C ARG A 249 -15.38 3.32 10.07
N MET A 250 -14.17 3.36 10.63
CA MET A 250 -13.24 2.22 10.69
C MET A 250 -13.67 1.14 11.69
N THR A 251 -14.50 1.48 12.67
CA THR A 251 -14.83 0.60 13.80
C THR A 251 -16.28 0.10 13.81
N HIS A 252 -17.02 0.38 12.74
CA HIS A 252 -18.44 0.05 12.63
C HIS A 252 -18.80 -0.56 11.28
N HIS A 253 -20.10 -0.86 11.10
CA HIS A 253 -20.72 -1.28 9.83
C HIS A 253 -20.47 -2.75 9.47
N THR A 254 -20.68 -3.63 10.45
CA THR A 254 -20.69 -5.08 10.27
C THR A 254 -22.10 -5.58 9.90
N LEU A 255 -22.20 -6.54 9.01
CA LEU A 255 -23.44 -7.22 8.65
C LEU A 255 -23.99 -8.03 9.84
N ASN A 256 -25.30 -7.99 10.04
CA ASN A 256 -26.01 -8.91 10.91
C ASN A 256 -26.16 -10.28 10.22
N ILE A 257 -25.29 -11.20 10.51
CA ILE A 257 -25.24 -12.52 9.88
C ILE A 257 -26.33 -13.49 10.36
N THR A 258 -27.19 -13.09 11.29
CA THR A 258 -28.39 -13.85 11.64
C THR A 258 -29.54 -13.64 10.66
N ASP A 259 -29.40 -12.70 9.73
CA ASP A 259 -30.32 -12.47 8.61
C ASP A 259 -29.74 -13.10 7.35
N GLU A 260 -30.46 -14.02 6.73
CA GLU A 260 -30.01 -14.73 5.52
C GLU A 260 -29.72 -13.77 4.34
N ARG A 261 -30.41 -12.65 4.27
CA ARG A 261 -30.16 -11.60 3.28
C ARG A 261 -28.76 -11.02 3.35
N SER A 262 -28.09 -11.09 4.50
CA SER A 262 -26.67 -10.71 4.65
C SER A 262 -25.77 -11.65 3.86
N TYR A 263 -26.06 -12.94 3.89
CA TYR A 263 -25.34 -13.93 3.06
C TYR A 263 -25.62 -13.71 1.56
N GLU A 264 -26.88 -13.51 1.19
CA GLU A 264 -27.27 -13.23 -0.20
C GLU A 264 -26.57 -11.96 -0.72
N PHE A 265 -26.48 -10.91 0.11
CA PHE A 265 -25.76 -9.69 -0.23
C PHE A 265 -24.27 -9.94 -0.47
N SER A 266 -23.58 -10.60 0.47
CA SER A 266 -22.15 -10.89 0.36
C SER A 266 -21.84 -11.76 -0.88
N THR A 267 -22.64 -12.80 -1.14
CA THR A 267 -22.45 -13.65 -2.31
C THR A 267 -22.75 -12.93 -3.61
N SER A 268 -23.67 -11.97 -3.64
CA SER A 268 -23.92 -11.15 -4.82
C SER A 268 -22.71 -10.29 -5.22
N LEU A 269 -21.97 -9.75 -4.25
CA LEU A 269 -20.74 -9.02 -4.52
C LEU A 269 -19.65 -9.93 -5.10
N ILE A 270 -19.50 -11.13 -4.55
CA ILE A 270 -18.57 -12.15 -5.04
C ILE A 270 -18.92 -12.55 -6.48
N ASP A 271 -20.18 -12.90 -6.73
CA ASP A 271 -20.65 -13.40 -8.04
C ASP A 271 -20.54 -12.36 -9.16
N GLU A 272 -20.60 -11.07 -8.81
CA GLU A 272 -20.46 -10.00 -9.79
C GLU A 272 -18.99 -9.68 -10.10
N LEU A 273 -18.11 -9.74 -9.11
CA LEU A 273 -16.68 -9.44 -9.31
C LEU A 273 -15.92 -10.61 -9.92
N MET A 274 -16.15 -11.83 -9.44
CA MET A 274 -15.38 -13.03 -9.79
C MET A 274 -15.17 -13.22 -11.30
N PRO A 275 -16.18 -13.12 -12.17
CA PRO A 275 -16.03 -13.37 -13.60
C PRO A 275 -15.22 -12.31 -14.36
N LEU A 276 -14.86 -11.19 -13.72
CA LEU A 276 -14.09 -10.12 -14.33
C LEU A 276 -12.57 -10.37 -14.26
N PHE A 277 -12.14 -11.38 -13.50
CA PHE A 277 -10.75 -11.69 -13.24
C PHE A 277 -10.34 -13.04 -13.81
N ARG A 278 -9.10 -13.14 -14.28
CA ARG A 278 -8.49 -14.43 -14.69
C ARG A 278 -8.02 -15.26 -13.52
N SER A 279 -7.78 -14.61 -12.37
CA SER A 279 -7.32 -15.27 -11.15
C SER A 279 -8.29 -16.34 -10.70
N ARG A 280 -7.75 -17.46 -10.23
CA ARG A 280 -8.52 -18.48 -9.52
C ARG A 280 -8.57 -18.24 -8.01
N LYS A 281 -7.95 -17.18 -7.51
CA LYS A 281 -8.00 -16.77 -6.12
C LYS A 281 -9.07 -15.70 -5.93
N PHE A 282 -9.69 -15.68 -4.76
CA PHE A 282 -10.65 -14.66 -4.36
C PHE A 282 -10.43 -14.30 -2.89
N ASN A 283 -10.15 -13.03 -2.59
CA ASN A 283 -10.02 -12.53 -1.23
C ASN A 283 -11.39 -12.00 -0.75
N ILE A 284 -12.02 -12.72 0.17
CA ILE A 284 -13.32 -12.33 0.76
C ILE A 284 -13.17 -11.34 1.91
N CYS A 285 -11.96 -10.91 2.25
CA CYS A 285 -11.60 -10.06 3.38
C CYS A 285 -12.07 -10.65 4.72
N ALA A 286 -13.27 -10.31 5.20
CA ALA A 286 -13.91 -10.80 6.42
C ALA A 286 -13.18 -10.40 7.72
N ASP A 287 -12.35 -9.35 7.69
CA ASP A 287 -11.63 -8.77 8.80
C ASP A 287 -12.50 -7.81 9.65
N GLU A 288 -12.01 -7.49 10.84
CA GLU A 288 -12.47 -6.40 11.71
C GLU A 288 -14.00 -6.30 11.88
N THR A 289 -14.63 -7.43 12.15
CA THR A 289 -16.09 -7.53 12.34
C THR A 289 -16.54 -6.98 13.71
N PHE A 290 -16.14 -5.74 14.02
CA PHE A 290 -16.22 -5.13 15.34
C PHE A 290 -17.61 -5.08 15.97
N ASP A 291 -18.68 -4.99 15.18
CA ASP A 291 -20.05 -4.92 15.68
C ASP A 291 -20.69 -6.30 15.90
N LEU A 292 -20.08 -7.37 15.45
CA LEU A 292 -20.62 -8.72 15.54
C LEU A 292 -20.93 -9.09 16.99
N GLY A 293 -22.16 -9.49 17.25
CA GLY A 293 -22.63 -9.86 18.58
C GLY A 293 -22.99 -8.69 19.48
N LYS A 294 -22.90 -7.44 19.00
CA LYS A 294 -23.19 -6.25 19.83
C LYS A 294 -24.57 -5.64 19.58
N GLY A 295 -25.08 -5.75 18.35
CA GLY A 295 -26.36 -5.24 17.91
C GLY A 295 -27.46 -6.30 17.81
N ARG A 296 -28.02 -6.46 16.62
CA ARG A 296 -29.13 -7.42 16.34
C ARG A 296 -28.75 -8.86 16.61
N SER A 297 -27.51 -9.24 16.38
CA SER A 297 -27.01 -10.60 16.63
C SER A 297 -26.66 -10.89 18.10
N LYS A 298 -26.77 -9.91 19.01
CA LYS A 298 -26.39 -10.02 20.44
C LYS A 298 -26.98 -11.22 21.14
N ARG A 299 -28.26 -11.55 20.88
CA ARG A 299 -28.92 -12.70 21.51
C ARG A 299 -28.32 -14.02 21.05
N GLU A 300 -27.93 -14.09 19.78
CA GLU A 300 -27.35 -15.31 19.21
C GLU A 300 -25.89 -15.48 19.66
N SER A 301 -25.12 -14.38 19.71
CA SER A 301 -23.74 -14.42 20.22
C SER A 301 -23.65 -14.84 21.69
N ALA A 302 -24.63 -14.45 22.51
CA ALA A 302 -24.72 -14.88 23.91
C ALA A 302 -24.94 -16.40 24.07
N LYS A 303 -25.48 -17.09 23.05
CA LYS A 303 -25.70 -18.53 23.07
C LYS A 303 -24.54 -19.33 22.47
N ARG A 304 -23.95 -18.84 21.39
CA ARG A 304 -23.01 -19.57 20.54
C ARG A 304 -21.56 -19.08 20.64
N GLY A 305 -21.36 -17.85 21.10
CA GLY A 305 -20.09 -17.16 21.03
C GLY A 305 -19.87 -16.49 19.65
N VAL A 306 -19.10 -15.40 19.64
CA VAL A 306 -18.78 -14.61 18.43
C VAL A 306 -17.94 -15.45 17.45
N GLY A 307 -16.91 -16.15 17.92
CA GLY A 307 -16.04 -16.99 17.08
C GLY A 307 -16.82 -18.06 16.29
N ALA A 308 -17.76 -18.78 16.95
CA ALA A 308 -18.57 -19.79 16.27
C ALA A 308 -19.52 -19.19 15.23
N MET A 309 -20.09 -18.01 15.50
CA MET A 309 -20.93 -17.31 14.53
C MET A 309 -20.14 -16.84 13.33
N TYR A 310 -18.95 -16.28 13.57
CA TYR A 310 -18.01 -15.88 12.52
C TYR A 310 -17.65 -17.08 11.63
N ALA A 311 -17.22 -18.17 12.24
CA ALA A 311 -16.80 -19.36 11.54
C ALA A 311 -17.90 -19.92 10.61
N ASP A 312 -19.14 -20.03 11.10
CA ASP A 312 -20.26 -20.51 10.28
C ASP A 312 -20.54 -19.63 9.05
N PHE A 313 -20.47 -18.31 9.22
CA PHE A 313 -20.72 -17.40 8.10
C PHE A 313 -19.57 -17.43 7.09
N VAL A 314 -18.33 -17.38 7.56
CA VAL A 314 -17.13 -17.44 6.70
C VAL A 314 -17.03 -18.80 6.01
N GLU A 315 -17.34 -19.92 6.68
CA GLU A 315 -17.37 -21.23 6.05
C GLU A 315 -18.34 -21.27 4.84
N ARG A 316 -19.53 -20.69 5.00
CA ARG A 316 -20.51 -20.60 3.91
C ARG A 316 -19.98 -19.77 2.72
N LEU A 317 -19.33 -18.64 2.99
CA LEU A 317 -18.70 -17.82 1.96
C LEU A 317 -17.55 -18.57 1.26
N CYS A 318 -16.71 -19.26 2.03
CA CYS A 318 -15.62 -20.07 1.49
C CYS A 318 -16.16 -21.17 0.57
N ARG A 319 -17.19 -21.89 0.97
CA ARG A 319 -17.84 -22.90 0.11
C ARG A 319 -18.41 -22.28 -1.17
N HIS A 320 -19.04 -21.12 -1.06
CA HIS A 320 -19.59 -20.42 -2.23
C HIS A 320 -18.53 -20.10 -3.27
N VAL A 321 -17.32 -19.70 -2.85
CA VAL A 321 -16.17 -19.42 -3.71
C VAL A 321 -15.58 -20.72 -4.26
N ASP A 322 -15.38 -21.73 -3.39
CA ASP A 322 -14.81 -23.04 -3.75
C ASP A 322 -15.68 -23.80 -4.76
N ASP A 323 -17.01 -23.81 -4.58
CA ASP A 323 -17.99 -24.41 -5.50
C ASP A 323 -17.92 -23.81 -6.94
N ARG A 324 -17.33 -22.60 -7.06
CA ARG A 324 -17.07 -21.92 -8.34
C ARG A 324 -15.67 -22.16 -8.88
N GLY A 325 -14.89 -23.02 -8.20
CA GLY A 325 -13.55 -23.42 -8.58
C GLY A 325 -12.47 -22.38 -8.30
N HIS A 326 -12.66 -21.53 -7.26
CA HIS A 326 -11.71 -20.53 -6.83
C HIS A 326 -11.14 -20.84 -5.45
N ASP A 327 -9.87 -20.49 -5.24
CA ASP A 327 -9.17 -20.61 -3.96
C ASP A 327 -9.47 -19.38 -3.09
N VAL A 328 -9.79 -19.59 -1.82
CA VAL A 328 -10.22 -18.54 -0.90
C VAL A 328 -9.04 -17.93 -0.16
N MET A 329 -9.03 -16.60 -0.04
CA MET A 329 -8.14 -15.85 0.82
C MET A 329 -8.97 -15.09 1.87
N VAL A 330 -8.50 -15.05 3.13
CA VAL A 330 -9.19 -14.42 4.26
C VAL A 330 -8.16 -13.73 5.16
N TRP A 331 -8.46 -12.54 5.68
CA TRP A 331 -7.62 -11.90 6.70
C TRP A 331 -7.66 -12.69 8.02
N ALA A 332 -6.53 -12.80 8.70
CA ALA A 332 -6.32 -13.74 9.79
C ALA A 332 -6.67 -13.21 11.18
N ASP A 333 -6.98 -11.92 11.34
CA ASP A 333 -7.17 -11.26 12.64
C ASP A 333 -8.20 -11.98 13.54
N VAL A 334 -9.40 -12.27 13.03
CA VAL A 334 -10.44 -12.97 13.82
C VAL A 334 -10.04 -14.41 14.13
N ALA A 335 -9.35 -15.10 13.21
CA ALA A 335 -8.84 -16.45 13.45
C ALA A 335 -7.71 -16.47 14.50
N LEU A 336 -6.91 -15.41 14.59
CA LEU A 336 -5.89 -15.27 15.64
C LEU A 336 -6.48 -14.92 17.00
N GLU A 337 -7.60 -14.18 17.04
CA GLU A 337 -8.37 -13.93 18.27
C GLU A 337 -9.14 -15.17 18.75
N HIS A 338 -9.53 -16.05 17.83
CA HIS A 338 -10.32 -17.26 18.05
C HIS A 338 -9.66 -18.49 17.40
N PRO A 339 -8.48 -18.96 17.87
CA PRO A 339 -7.72 -20.02 17.20
C PRO A 339 -8.48 -21.33 17.00
N GLU A 340 -9.49 -21.59 17.83
CA GLU A 340 -10.34 -22.77 17.73
C GLU A 340 -11.14 -22.86 16.42
N ILE A 341 -11.33 -21.72 15.71
CA ILE A 341 -12.07 -21.72 14.45
C ILE A 341 -11.22 -22.20 13.26
N ILE A 342 -9.90 -22.13 13.34
CA ILE A 342 -8.99 -22.55 12.25
C ILE A 342 -9.23 -24.03 11.90
N ASP A 343 -9.53 -24.85 12.92
CA ASP A 343 -9.81 -26.28 12.71
C ASP A 343 -11.20 -26.56 12.16
N THR A 344 -12.12 -25.63 12.29
CA THR A 344 -13.51 -25.77 11.84
C THR A 344 -13.72 -25.27 10.40
N LEU A 345 -12.85 -24.38 9.93
CA LEU A 345 -12.91 -23.80 8.60
C LEU A 345 -12.24 -24.69 7.53
N PRO A 346 -12.58 -24.54 6.24
CA PRO A 346 -11.93 -25.27 5.14
C PRO A 346 -10.41 -25.15 5.16
N LYS A 347 -9.71 -26.26 4.97
CA LYS A 347 -8.23 -26.28 5.04
C LYS A 347 -7.53 -25.68 3.81
N ASN A 348 -8.25 -25.42 2.74
CA ASN A 348 -7.73 -24.76 1.52
C ASN A 348 -7.77 -23.22 1.57
N ILE A 349 -8.11 -22.63 2.71
CA ILE A 349 -8.02 -21.18 2.90
C ILE A 349 -6.55 -20.74 2.94
N THR A 350 -6.24 -19.66 2.22
CA THR A 350 -4.99 -18.91 2.42
C THR A 350 -5.24 -17.76 3.41
N TRP A 351 -4.64 -17.86 4.57
CA TRP A 351 -4.75 -16.85 5.61
C TRP A 351 -3.80 -15.68 5.34
N LEU A 352 -4.32 -14.47 5.35
CA LEU A 352 -3.56 -13.24 5.18
C LEU A 352 -3.22 -12.69 6.55
N ASN A 353 -2.01 -12.98 7.03
CA ASN A 353 -1.52 -12.62 8.36
C ASN A 353 -0.92 -11.21 8.34
N TRP A 354 -1.75 -10.19 8.59
CA TRP A 354 -1.31 -8.81 8.66
C TRP A 354 -0.79 -8.43 10.04
N GLN A 355 0.40 -7.82 10.06
CA GLN A 355 1.03 -7.29 11.27
C GLN A 355 1.86 -6.07 10.88
N TYR A 356 1.60 -4.91 11.49
CA TYR A 356 2.18 -3.65 11.01
C TYR A 356 3.21 -3.05 11.96
N GLU A 357 3.35 -3.55 13.18
CA GLU A 357 4.32 -3.00 14.13
C GLU A 357 5.76 -3.14 13.61
N PRO A 358 6.59 -2.07 13.70
CA PRO A 358 7.98 -2.12 13.24
C PRO A 358 8.85 -3.15 13.96
N ASN A 359 8.47 -3.50 15.19
CA ASN A 359 9.15 -4.47 16.05
C ASN A 359 8.37 -5.78 16.21
N VAL A 360 7.49 -6.10 15.24
CA VAL A 360 6.68 -7.31 15.23
C VAL A 360 7.53 -8.55 15.53
N ASP A 361 7.03 -9.42 16.39
CA ASP A 361 7.56 -10.76 16.63
C ASP A 361 6.95 -11.80 15.67
N ASP A 362 7.36 -13.07 15.77
CA ASP A 362 6.89 -14.13 14.90
C ASP A 362 5.67 -14.90 15.48
N GLY A 363 5.14 -14.48 16.63
CA GLY A 363 4.13 -15.25 17.38
C GLY A 363 2.88 -15.59 16.57
N THR A 364 2.33 -14.65 15.79
CA THR A 364 1.15 -14.90 14.95
C THR A 364 1.47 -15.82 13.77
N THR A 365 2.65 -15.67 13.16
CA THR A 365 3.11 -16.49 12.04
C THR A 365 3.34 -17.93 12.51
N ALA A 366 3.97 -18.10 13.68
CA ALA A 366 4.17 -19.41 14.30
C ALA A 366 2.83 -20.06 14.67
N ALA A 367 1.89 -19.32 15.26
CA ALA A 367 0.58 -19.87 15.65
C ALA A 367 -0.21 -20.43 14.47
N LEU A 368 -0.22 -19.72 13.33
CA LEU A 368 -0.87 -20.22 12.11
C LEU A 368 -0.12 -21.42 11.52
N ALA A 369 1.21 -21.42 11.54
CA ALA A 369 2.02 -22.55 11.07
C ALA A 369 1.79 -23.79 11.93
N ASP A 370 1.77 -23.65 13.26
CA ASP A 370 1.51 -24.74 14.21
C ASP A 370 0.10 -25.34 14.04
N ALA A 371 -0.87 -24.51 13.63
CA ALA A 371 -2.22 -24.97 13.26
C ALA A 371 -2.28 -25.62 11.86
N GLY A 372 -1.16 -25.71 11.13
CA GLY A 372 -1.09 -26.26 9.76
C GLY A 372 -1.83 -25.41 8.71
N ALA A 373 -2.02 -24.13 8.99
CA ALA A 373 -2.72 -23.20 8.11
C ALA A 373 -1.79 -22.71 6.98
N THR A 374 -2.29 -22.70 5.74
CA THR A 374 -1.61 -22.01 4.64
C THR A 374 -1.73 -20.51 4.85
N GLN A 375 -0.62 -19.79 4.89
CA GLN A 375 -0.62 -18.35 5.14
C GLN A 375 0.31 -17.56 4.24
N MET A 376 0.01 -16.26 4.10
CA MET A 376 0.91 -15.24 3.57
C MET A 376 1.17 -14.21 4.67
N VAL A 377 2.41 -13.73 4.77
CA VAL A 377 2.73 -12.60 5.65
C VAL A 377 2.40 -11.28 4.95
N CYS A 378 1.73 -10.38 5.67
CA CYS A 378 1.20 -9.14 5.10
C CYS A 378 1.74 -7.91 5.86
N PRO A 379 2.98 -7.46 5.57
CA PRO A 379 3.52 -6.21 6.09
C PRO A 379 2.95 -5.00 5.36
N ALA A 380 3.30 -3.79 5.80
CA ALA A 380 2.78 -2.56 5.21
C ALA A 380 3.84 -1.53 4.84
N VAL A 381 3.49 -0.65 3.87
CA VAL A 381 4.34 0.47 3.42
C VAL A 381 4.36 1.66 4.38
N TRP A 382 3.51 1.67 5.40
CA TRP A 382 3.44 2.71 6.42
C TRP A 382 3.21 4.13 5.88
N CYS A 383 2.25 4.27 4.96
CA CYS A 383 1.88 5.56 4.35
C CYS A 383 0.53 6.10 4.84
N TRP A 384 -0.33 5.28 5.44
CA TRP A 384 -1.65 5.72 5.90
C TRP A 384 -1.58 6.73 7.04
N ASN A 385 -2.59 7.58 7.10
CA ASN A 385 -2.74 8.63 8.14
C ASN A 385 -1.55 9.60 8.24
N ALA A 386 -0.73 9.71 7.19
CA ALA A 386 0.46 10.53 7.16
C ALA A 386 0.65 11.18 5.78
N LEU A 387 1.18 12.40 5.74
CA LEU A 387 1.57 13.06 4.49
C LEU A 387 2.93 12.55 3.99
N ILE A 388 3.81 12.22 4.92
CA ILE A 388 5.16 11.70 4.64
C ILE A 388 5.20 10.24 5.11
N PRO A 389 5.69 9.29 4.28
CA PRO A 389 5.75 7.89 4.66
C PRO A 389 6.67 7.67 5.86
N ARG A 390 6.33 6.74 6.74
CA ARG A 390 7.14 6.35 7.89
C ARG A 390 8.17 5.31 7.45
N ILE A 391 9.23 5.77 6.81
CA ILE A 391 10.20 4.92 6.07
C ILE A 391 10.88 3.90 6.98
N ASP A 392 11.34 4.30 8.18
CA ASP A 392 11.99 3.38 9.12
C ASP A 392 11.01 2.29 9.62
N ASP A 393 9.75 2.67 9.88
CA ASP A 393 8.72 1.71 10.30
C ASP A 393 8.41 0.71 9.18
N ALA A 394 8.29 1.18 7.93
CA ALA A 394 8.10 0.34 6.77
C ALA A 394 9.25 -0.64 6.57
N TRP A 395 10.50 -0.16 6.60
CA TRP A 395 11.69 -1.01 6.46
C TRP A 395 11.74 -2.09 7.53
N ASN A 396 11.57 -1.70 8.81
CA ASN A 396 11.65 -2.64 9.93
C ASN A 396 10.52 -3.69 9.89
N ASN A 397 9.30 -3.25 9.63
CA ASN A 397 8.14 -4.15 9.53
C ASN A 397 8.30 -5.15 8.37
N ILE A 398 8.55 -4.67 7.15
CA ILE A 398 8.67 -5.48 5.94
C ILE A 398 9.81 -6.50 6.08
N THR A 399 10.99 -6.07 6.59
CA THR A 399 12.14 -6.94 6.77
C THR A 399 11.87 -8.04 7.80
N ARG A 400 11.22 -7.71 8.94
CA ARG A 400 10.89 -8.69 9.98
C ARG A 400 9.86 -9.70 9.48
N MET A 401 8.77 -9.22 8.88
CA MET A 401 7.71 -10.09 8.36
C MET A 401 8.24 -11.04 7.28
N ALA A 402 9.14 -10.58 6.40
CA ALA A 402 9.78 -11.45 5.42
C ALA A 402 10.63 -12.55 6.09
N ARG A 403 11.41 -12.21 7.12
CA ARG A 403 12.19 -13.19 7.89
C ARG A 403 11.31 -14.21 8.62
N HIS A 404 10.22 -13.74 9.26
CA HIS A 404 9.25 -14.62 9.90
C HIS A 404 8.60 -15.56 8.87
N GLY A 405 8.19 -15.02 7.73
CA GLY A 405 7.64 -15.83 6.65
C GLY A 405 8.59 -16.90 6.14
N ARG A 406 9.88 -16.59 6.01
CA ARG A 406 10.92 -17.56 5.64
C ARG A 406 11.14 -18.63 6.72
N ALA A 407 11.12 -18.23 7.99
CA ALA A 407 11.33 -19.16 9.11
C ALA A 407 10.20 -20.19 9.25
N HIS A 408 8.99 -19.84 8.83
CA HIS A 408 7.79 -20.67 8.91
C HIS A 408 7.27 -21.16 7.55
N ASP A 409 8.08 -21.07 6.50
CA ASP A 409 7.80 -21.59 5.15
C ASP A 409 6.43 -21.17 4.58
N VAL A 410 6.07 -19.89 4.74
CA VAL A 410 4.78 -19.37 4.27
C VAL A 410 4.70 -19.33 2.74
N SER A 411 3.49 -19.36 2.19
CA SER A 411 3.22 -19.45 0.75
C SER A 411 3.54 -18.16 -0.02
N GLY A 412 3.68 -17.02 0.68
CA GLY A 412 3.95 -15.74 0.02
C GLY A 412 4.02 -14.56 0.95
N MET A 413 4.28 -13.41 0.34
CA MET A 413 4.27 -12.10 1.00
C MET A 413 3.37 -11.14 0.23
N LEU A 414 2.48 -10.44 0.93
CA LEU A 414 1.54 -9.46 0.38
C LEU A 414 1.76 -8.11 1.07
N VAL A 415 2.45 -7.19 0.42
CA VAL A 415 2.71 -5.85 0.96
C VAL A 415 1.47 -5.00 0.85
N THR A 416 0.98 -4.44 1.97
CA THR A 416 -0.25 -3.67 2.02
C THR A 416 0.01 -2.16 2.00
N ASP A 417 -0.89 -1.43 1.33
CA ASP A 417 -0.91 0.02 1.22
C ASP A 417 -2.32 0.54 1.50
N TRP A 418 -2.55 0.98 2.73
CA TRP A 418 -3.86 1.38 3.24
C TRP A 418 -4.09 2.89 3.11
N GLY A 419 -5.37 3.26 3.02
CA GLY A 419 -5.81 4.63 2.84
C GLY A 419 -6.61 5.21 4.01
N ASP A 420 -6.53 4.67 5.21
CA ASP A 420 -7.30 5.08 6.40
C ASP A 420 -7.46 6.60 6.49
N PHE A 421 -8.38 7.10 7.25
CA PHE A 421 -8.66 8.52 7.47
C PHE A 421 -8.62 9.40 6.20
N GLY A 422 -9.18 8.86 5.08
CA GLY A 422 -9.40 9.59 3.85
C GLY A 422 -8.32 9.46 2.79
N HIS A 423 -7.29 8.64 2.99
CA HIS A 423 -6.20 8.42 2.03
C HIS A 423 -5.47 9.71 1.69
N VAL A 424 -5.05 10.43 2.73
CA VAL A 424 -4.40 11.75 2.60
C VAL A 424 -3.03 11.68 1.91
N ASN A 425 -2.29 10.58 2.05
CA ASN A 425 -1.02 10.39 1.36
C ASN A 425 -1.21 10.36 -0.16
N ASP A 426 -0.26 10.92 -0.88
CA ASP A 426 -0.19 10.70 -2.32
C ASP A 426 0.36 9.28 -2.58
N PRO A 427 -0.27 8.44 -3.41
CA PRO A 427 0.16 7.06 -3.62
C PRO A 427 1.58 6.95 -4.22
N ARG A 428 2.12 8.03 -4.81
CA ARG A 428 3.54 8.09 -5.23
C ARG A 428 4.51 8.07 -4.05
N MET A 429 4.04 8.40 -2.84
CA MET A 429 4.83 8.32 -1.60
C MET A 429 5.03 6.87 -1.11
N SER A 430 4.21 5.92 -1.56
CA SER A 430 4.33 4.50 -1.20
C SER A 430 5.46 3.76 -1.94
N VAL A 431 6.08 4.40 -2.94
CA VAL A 431 7.11 3.77 -3.79
C VAL A 431 8.30 3.20 -3.00
N PRO A 432 8.91 3.88 -2.02
CA PRO A 432 10.02 3.29 -1.26
C PRO A 432 9.59 2.02 -0.51
N GLY A 433 8.44 2.03 0.16
CA GLY A 433 7.90 0.86 0.87
C GLY A 433 7.57 -0.31 -0.08
N MET A 434 7.00 -0.02 -1.25
CA MET A 434 6.78 -1.02 -2.29
C MET A 434 8.10 -1.67 -2.72
N ILE A 435 9.17 -0.87 -2.93
CA ILE A 435 10.48 -1.40 -3.33
C ILE A 435 11.14 -2.20 -2.20
N PHE A 436 10.96 -1.81 -0.93
CA PHE A 436 11.38 -2.63 0.22
C PHE A 436 10.73 -4.02 0.16
N GLY A 437 9.42 -4.06 -0.10
CA GLY A 437 8.67 -5.31 -0.27
C GLY A 437 9.19 -6.16 -1.41
N ALA A 438 9.54 -5.56 -2.55
CA ALA A 438 10.14 -6.24 -3.67
C ALA A 438 11.46 -6.93 -3.29
N GLN A 439 12.37 -6.20 -2.64
CA GLN A 439 13.65 -6.73 -2.16
C GLN A 439 13.44 -7.88 -1.19
N GLN A 440 12.60 -7.67 -0.17
CA GLN A 440 12.43 -8.64 0.92
C GLN A 440 11.63 -9.87 0.50
N SER A 441 10.74 -9.76 -0.48
CA SER A 441 10.03 -10.93 -1.02
C SER A 441 10.86 -11.74 -2.02
N TRP A 442 11.87 -11.13 -2.60
CA TRP A 442 12.78 -11.78 -3.55
C TRP A 442 14.00 -12.39 -2.87
N ASN A 443 14.77 -11.57 -2.15
CA ASN A 443 16.01 -11.98 -1.50
C ASN A 443 16.12 -11.36 -0.09
N PRO A 444 15.39 -11.92 0.91
CA PRO A 444 15.42 -11.43 2.30
C PRO A 444 16.74 -11.72 3.01
N ASP A 445 17.56 -12.62 2.46
CA ASP A 445 18.85 -13.01 3.02
C ASP A 445 20.02 -12.12 2.52
N ALA A 446 19.74 -11.16 1.64
CA ALA A 446 20.74 -10.19 1.20
C ALA A 446 21.24 -9.34 2.38
N GLU A 447 22.56 -9.19 2.49
CA GLU A 447 23.19 -8.35 3.51
C GLU A 447 23.12 -6.86 3.12
N LEU A 448 21.88 -6.35 2.92
CA LEU A 448 21.61 -4.96 2.59
C LEU A 448 21.19 -4.18 3.83
N SER A 449 21.93 -3.14 4.13
CA SER A 449 21.50 -2.18 5.14
C SER A 449 20.38 -1.29 4.60
N GLU A 450 19.60 -0.70 5.50
CA GLU A 450 18.58 0.29 5.12
C GLU A 450 19.20 1.45 4.32
N VAL A 451 20.36 1.95 4.73
CA VAL A 451 21.05 3.06 4.06
C VAL A 451 21.44 2.70 2.63
N ASP A 452 21.98 1.49 2.42
CA ASP A 452 22.30 1.01 1.06
C ASP A 452 21.05 0.89 0.21
N MET A 453 19.95 0.40 0.80
CA MET A 453 18.67 0.26 0.10
C MET A 453 18.11 1.62 -0.32
N LEU A 454 18.12 2.62 0.56
CA LEU A 454 17.67 3.98 0.24
C LEU A 454 18.53 4.62 -0.86
N SER A 455 19.85 4.38 -0.86
CA SER A 455 20.75 4.87 -1.89
C SER A 455 20.45 4.22 -3.26
N ARG A 456 20.25 2.90 -3.28
CA ARG A 456 19.88 2.17 -4.50
C ARG A 456 18.54 2.62 -5.06
N ILE A 457 17.52 2.83 -4.22
CA ILE A 457 16.22 3.36 -4.65
C ILE A 457 16.38 4.75 -5.25
N SER A 458 17.15 5.64 -4.60
CA SER A 458 17.43 6.99 -5.10
C SER A 458 17.99 6.96 -6.53
N THR A 459 18.91 6.02 -6.78
CA THR A 459 19.56 5.89 -8.09
C THR A 459 18.67 5.22 -9.14
N ILE A 460 18.05 4.10 -8.81
CA ILE A 460 17.32 3.26 -9.78
C ILE A 460 15.95 3.82 -10.11
N GLU A 461 15.19 4.21 -9.08
CA GLU A 461 13.82 4.68 -9.26
C GLU A 461 13.78 6.16 -9.66
N TYR A 462 14.52 7.01 -8.94
CA TYR A 462 14.45 8.46 -9.12
C TYR A 462 15.55 9.04 -10.01
N GLY A 463 16.53 8.23 -10.42
CA GLY A 463 17.65 8.70 -11.27
C GLY A 463 18.62 9.63 -10.57
N ASP A 464 18.55 9.73 -9.24
CA ASP A 464 19.47 10.54 -8.45
C ASP A 464 20.81 9.83 -8.28
N ARG A 465 21.78 10.23 -9.10
CA ARG A 465 23.14 9.66 -9.10
C ARG A 465 23.93 9.89 -7.80
N THR A 466 23.46 10.77 -6.93
CA THR A 466 24.07 10.96 -5.61
C THR A 466 23.66 9.88 -4.60
N GLY A 467 22.58 9.16 -4.90
CA GLY A 467 22.00 8.14 -4.02
C GLY A 467 21.36 8.71 -2.75
N SER A 468 20.98 9.97 -2.73
CA SER A 468 20.67 10.70 -1.49
C SER A 468 19.18 10.98 -1.29
N VAL A 469 18.38 11.14 -2.36
CA VAL A 469 17.06 11.75 -2.27
C VAL A 469 16.09 11.01 -1.34
N VAL A 470 16.10 9.68 -1.33
CA VAL A 470 15.23 8.90 -0.43
C VAL A 470 15.75 8.97 1.02
N GLY A 471 17.06 9.06 1.21
CA GLY A 471 17.66 9.30 2.53
C GLY A 471 17.27 10.66 3.11
N VAL A 472 17.18 11.70 2.29
CA VAL A 472 16.67 13.03 2.69
C VAL A 472 15.21 12.93 3.10
N LEU A 473 14.37 12.23 2.33
CA LEU A 473 12.96 11.98 2.67
C LEU A 473 12.83 11.22 4.00
N ARG A 474 13.64 10.18 4.22
CA ARG A 474 13.70 9.45 5.50
C ARG A 474 14.01 10.39 6.67
N GLY A 475 14.98 11.27 6.52
CA GLY A 475 15.31 12.27 7.56
C GLY A 475 14.13 13.20 7.89
N ALA A 476 13.30 13.51 6.89
CA ALA A 476 12.08 14.31 7.05
C ALA A 476 10.92 13.51 7.67
N SER A 477 10.91 12.19 7.54
CA SER A 477 9.86 11.30 8.08
C SER A 477 10.00 11.00 9.57
N ALA A 478 10.92 11.67 10.27
CA ALA A 478 11.17 11.47 11.70
C ALA A 478 9.89 11.66 12.52
N LYS A 479 9.73 10.82 13.54
CA LYS A 479 8.59 10.89 14.48
C LYS A 479 8.61 12.20 15.26
N GLY A 480 7.46 12.85 15.36
CA GLY A 480 7.28 14.09 16.11
C GLY A 480 6.42 15.10 15.36
N GLY A 481 6.05 16.17 16.06
CA GLY A 481 5.16 17.18 15.53
C GLY A 481 3.67 16.87 15.79
N PHE A 482 2.81 17.49 15.00
CA PHE A 482 1.37 17.28 14.99
C PHE A 482 0.98 16.64 13.65
N SER A 483 0.44 15.43 13.71
CA SER A 483 0.18 14.62 12.53
C SER A 483 -1.21 14.87 11.93
N TRP A 484 -1.46 14.30 10.73
CA TRP A 484 -2.80 14.22 10.15
C TRP A 484 -3.78 13.49 11.06
N SER A 485 -3.35 12.37 11.63
CA SER A 485 -4.15 11.60 12.59
C SER A 485 -4.54 12.42 13.82
N ASP A 486 -3.61 13.25 14.33
CA ASP A 486 -3.87 14.14 15.48
C ASP A 486 -4.90 15.22 15.10
N LEU A 487 -4.77 15.82 13.91
CA LEU A 487 -5.73 16.81 13.44
C LEU A 487 -7.14 16.21 13.30
N VAL A 488 -7.25 15.06 12.65
CA VAL A 488 -8.52 14.35 12.49
C VAL A 488 -9.12 14.04 13.86
N THR A 489 -8.34 13.46 14.78
CA THR A 489 -8.79 13.16 16.14
C THR A 489 -9.30 14.42 16.87
N TYR A 490 -8.53 15.51 16.84
CA TYR A 490 -8.93 16.78 17.48
C TYR A 490 -10.26 17.32 16.95
N LEU A 491 -10.46 17.26 15.64
CA LEU A 491 -11.70 17.75 15.00
C LEU A 491 -12.89 16.83 15.31
N GLU A 492 -12.67 15.51 15.28
CA GLU A 492 -13.71 14.50 15.48
C GLU A 492 -14.11 14.27 16.94
N LEU A 493 -13.34 14.81 17.91
CA LEU A 493 -13.79 14.90 19.28
C LEU A 493 -15.08 15.74 19.43
N ASP A 494 -15.37 16.65 18.48
CA ASP A 494 -16.62 17.40 18.42
C ASP A 494 -17.74 16.50 17.85
N ASP A 495 -18.83 16.31 18.62
CA ASP A 495 -19.99 15.52 18.19
C ASP A 495 -20.92 16.28 17.21
N GLY A 496 -20.55 17.50 16.82
CA GLY A 496 -21.31 18.39 15.97
C GLY A 496 -22.56 19.03 16.66
N ARG A 497 -22.71 18.83 17.97
CA ARG A 497 -23.79 19.36 18.79
C ARG A 497 -23.28 20.20 19.97
N GLY A 498 -21.99 20.48 19.98
CA GLY A 498 -21.28 21.19 21.04
C GLY A 498 -20.86 20.29 22.21
N GLY A 499 -21.02 18.99 22.10
CA GLY A 499 -20.55 17.98 23.04
C GLY A 499 -19.27 17.26 22.57
N CYS A 500 -18.79 16.35 23.41
CA CYS A 500 -17.65 15.51 23.10
C CYS A 500 -18.11 14.16 22.54
N ASN A 501 -17.53 13.76 21.42
CA ASN A 501 -17.72 12.42 20.85
C ASN A 501 -17.02 11.37 21.72
N THR A 502 -17.80 10.66 22.54
CA THR A 502 -17.29 9.66 23.48
C THR A 502 -16.72 8.42 22.79
N GLU A 503 -17.17 8.12 21.58
CA GLU A 503 -16.63 7.01 20.79
C GLU A 503 -15.17 7.28 20.38
N ILE A 504 -14.87 8.48 19.91
CA ILE A 504 -13.48 8.89 19.60
C ILE A 504 -12.60 8.80 20.85
N VAL A 505 -13.09 9.28 22.00
CA VAL A 505 -12.36 9.14 23.28
C VAL A 505 -12.08 7.67 23.60
N ARG A 506 -13.03 6.80 23.35
CA ARG A 506 -12.90 5.36 23.62
C ARG A 506 -11.87 4.68 22.71
N VAL A 507 -11.78 5.07 21.45
CA VAL A 507 -10.97 4.38 20.43
C VAL A 507 -9.52 4.86 20.45
N MET A 508 -9.28 6.17 20.61
CA MET A 508 -7.94 6.76 20.43
C MET A 508 -7.04 6.60 21.66
N GLY A 509 -5.87 5.99 21.46
CA GLY A 509 -4.92 5.69 22.54
C GLY A 509 -4.36 6.93 23.24
N CYS A 510 -4.15 8.06 22.55
CA CYS A 510 -3.66 9.31 23.13
C CYS A 510 -4.62 9.94 24.16
N LEU A 511 -5.85 9.41 24.27
CA LEU A 511 -6.87 9.85 25.23
C LEU A 511 -7.12 8.82 26.35
N GLU A 512 -6.22 7.90 26.58
CA GLU A 512 -6.45 6.78 27.52
C GLU A 512 -6.71 7.27 28.96
N ALA A 513 -5.97 8.28 29.44
CA ALA A 513 -6.21 8.86 30.75
C ALA A 513 -7.62 9.46 30.87
N TYR A 514 -8.06 10.18 29.85
CA TYR A 514 -9.39 10.75 29.77
C TYR A 514 -10.49 9.70 29.62
N ARG A 515 -10.21 8.60 28.92
CA ARG A 515 -11.10 7.43 28.81
C ARG A 515 -11.36 6.79 30.16
N ASN A 516 -10.36 6.69 31.02
CA ASN A 516 -10.51 6.17 32.38
C ASN A 516 -11.37 7.11 33.26
N ASP A 517 -11.19 8.43 33.14
CA ASP A 517 -12.01 9.43 33.85
C ASP A 517 -13.47 9.36 33.43
N LEU A 518 -13.76 9.18 32.12
CA LEU A 518 -15.11 8.99 31.60
C LEU A 518 -15.82 7.77 32.17
N SER A 519 -15.10 6.68 32.34
CA SER A 519 -15.67 5.44 32.89
C SER A 519 -16.13 5.61 34.35
N GLN A 520 -15.55 6.58 35.06
CA GLN A 520 -15.90 6.89 36.46
C GLN A 520 -16.99 7.97 36.58
N SER A 521 -16.98 8.98 35.70
CA SER A 521 -17.86 10.16 35.84
C SER A 521 -19.08 10.15 34.92
N GLY A 522 -19.06 9.39 33.84
CA GLY A 522 -20.16 9.31 32.84
C GLY A 522 -20.43 10.59 32.04
N GLN A 523 -19.60 11.63 32.18
CA GLN A 523 -19.77 12.91 31.47
C GLN A 523 -18.46 13.35 30.82
N ALA A 524 -18.47 13.49 29.49
CA ALA A 524 -17.37 14.05 28.71
C ALA A 524 -17.69 15.45 28.22
N ARG A 525 -16.78 16.40 28.45
CA ARG A 525 -16.83 17.74 27.87
C ARG A 525 -15.81 17.85 26.77
N LEU A 526 -16.19 18.43 25.63
CA LEU A 526 -15.33 18.60 24.48
C LEU A 526 -14.04 19.37 24.81
N ALA A 527 -14.17 20.48 25.56
CA ALA A 527 -13.01 21.29 25.96
C ALA A 527 -12.00 20.49 26.79
N ASP A 528 -12.48 19.66 27.72
CA ASP A 528 -11.61 18.86 28.59
C ASP A 528 -10.89 17.75 27.79
N ALA A 529 -11.60 17.10 26.86
CA ALA A 529 -11.01 16.09 25.99
C ALA A 529 -9.93 16.67 25.07
N ARG A 530 -10.21 17.81 24.43
CA ARG A 530 -9.21 18.53 23.58
C ARG A 530 -8.01 18.98 24.37
N VAL A 531 -8.18 19.54 25.58
CA VAL A 531 -7.06 19.94 26.45
C VAL A 531 -6.26 18.71 26.89
N SER A 532 -6.92 17.61 27.26
CA SER A 532 -6.24 16.34 27.62
C SER A 532 -5.40 15.82 26.48
N MET A 533 -5.95 15.73 25.28
CA MET A 533 -5.22 15.33 24.07
C MET A 533 -3.99 16.20 23.83
N LEU A 534 -4.17 17.51 23.81
CA LEU A 534 -3.08 18.46 23.56
C LEU A 534 -1.99 18.43 24.62
N ARG A 535 -2.34 18.18 25.89
CA ARG A 535 -1.35 17.97 26.96
C ARG A 535 -0.54 16.69 26.75
N THR A 536 -1.19 15.61 26.32
CA THR A 536 -0.48 14.35 26.00
C THR A 536 0.49 14.53 24.84
N LEU A 537 0.12 15.31 23.83
CA LEU A 537 0.92 15.54 22.62
C LEU A 537 1.88 16.75 22.75
N ARG A 538 1.88 17.45 23.89
CA ARG A 538 2.56 18.73 24.06
C ARG A 538 4.03 18.69 23.62
N ASP A 539 4.78 17.74 24.09
CA ASP A 539 6.22 17.69 23.84
C ASP A 539 6.51 17.33 22.37
N SER A 540 5.71 16.45 21.77
CA SER A 540 5.76 16.15 20.33
C SER A 540 5.47 17.39 19.48
N ILE A 541 4.40 18.13 19.82
CA ILE A 541 4.00 19.35 19.08
C ILE A 541 5.09 20.43 19.21
N LEU A 542 5.67 20.61 20.39
CA LEU A 542 6.75 21.58 20.59
C LEU A 542 8.01 21.21 19.79
N ALA A 543 8.35 19.92 19.70
CA ALA A 543 9.42 19.43 18.84
C ALA A 543 9.18 19.73 17.36
N GLY A 544 7.92 19.82 16.93
CA GLY A 544 7.51 20.19 15.57
C GLY A 544 8.08 21.51 15.07
N ARG A 545 8.43 22.44 15.97
CA ARG A 545 9.08 23.70 15.60
C ARG A 545 10.50 23.48 15.05
N GLU A 546 11.31 22.65 15.71
CA GLU A 546 12.64 22.27 15.20
C GLU A 546 12.52 21.41 13.93
N LEU A 547 11.55 20.51 13.94
CA LEU A 547 11.26 19.66 12.77
C LEU A 547 10.93 20.51 11.53
N ASN A 548 10.19 21.61 11.66
CA ASN A 548 9.86 22.49 10.53
C ASN A 548 11.11 23.02 9.81
N GLY A 549 12.19 23.35 10.54
CA GLY A 549 13.46 23.73 9.92
C GLY A 549 14.06 22.59 9.08
N LYS A 550 14.02 21.36 9.59
CA LYS A 550 14.49 20.17 8.88
C LYS A 550 13.63 19.88 7.63
N LEU A 551 12.32 20.08 7.73
CA LEU A 551 11.39 19.92 6.60
C LEU A 551 11.65 20.97 5.50
N ASP A 552 11.95 22.21 5.86
CA ASP A 552 12.32 23.28 4.92
C ASP A 552 13.61 22.95 4.15
N ASP A 553 14.62 22.45 4.83
CA ASP A 553 15.89 22.09 4.21
C ASP A 553 15.71 20.83 3.33
N ALA A 554 15.00 19.82 3.83
CA ALA A 554 14.66 18.63 3.05
C ALA A 554 13.88 18.97 1.76
N ALA A 555 12.93 19.89 1.81
CA ALA A 555 12.16 20.31 0.63
C ALA A 555 13.04 20.96 -0.44
N LYS A 556 14.02 21.78 -0.04
CA LYS A 556 14.99 22.38 -0.96
C LYS A 556 15.88 21.32 -1.61
N ASP A 557 16.46 20.43 -0.78
CA ASP A 557 17.37 19.39 -1.25
C ASP A 557 16.65 18.42 -2.19
N ILE A 558 15.46 17.93 -1.82
CA ILE A 558 14.64 17.05 -2.65
C ILE A 558 14.29 17.72 -4.00
N THR A 559 13.83 18.97 -3.95
CA THR A 559 13.52 19.72 -5.17
C THR A 559 14.73 19.84 -6.09
N GLN A 560 15.90 20.11 -5.54
CA GLN A 560 17.13 20.22 -6.33
C GLN A 560 17.57 18.87 -6.90
N LEU A 561 17.61 17.81 -6.07
CA LEU A 561 18.03 16.48 -6.48
C LEU A 561 17.13 15.91 -7.57
N LEU A 562 15.81 15.96 -7.39
CA LEU A 562 14.85 15.43 -8.37
C LEU A 562 14.78 16.27 -9.64
N ARG A 563 14.99 17.59 -9.55
CA ARG A 563 15.12 18.44 -10.76
C ARG A 563 16.33 18.04 -11.60
N VAL A 564 17.48 17.79 -10.97
CA VAL A 564 18.70 17.33 -11.66
C VAL A 564 18.51 15.93 -12.23
N ALA A 565 17.81 15.07 -11.52
CA ALA A 565 17.46 13.73 -11.98
C ALA A 565 16.42 13.68 -13.11
N GLY A 566 15.73 14.80 -13.36
CA GLY A 566 14.71 14.91 -14.42
C GLY A 566 13.32 14.39 -13.99
N ASP A 567 13.05 14.33 -12.68
CA ASP A 567 11.74 13.94 -12.13
C ASP A 567 11.04 15.09 -11.39
N PRO A 568 10.49 16.08 -12.12
CA PRO A 568 9.76 17.19 -11.51
C PRO A 568 8.43 16.77 -10.86
N SER A 569 7.84 15.63 -11.28
CA SER A 569 6.58 15.14 -10.71
C SER A 569 6.76 14.68 -9.27
N SER A 570 7.74 13.81 -9.01
CA SER A 570 8.07 13.41 -7.65
C SER A 570 8.51 14.60 -6.79
N ALA A 571 9.25 15.56 -7.35
CA ALA A 571 9.63 16.77 -6.64
C ALA A 571 8.41 17.57 -6.15
N ALA A 572 7.39 17.76 -7.00
CA ALA A 572 6.17 18.48 -6.65
C ALA A 572 5.38 17.76 -5.52
N VAL A 573 5.24 16.43 -5.63
CA VAL A 573 4.54 15.61 -4.63
C VAL A 573 5.23 15.65 -3.28
N TRP A 574 6.54 15.42 -3.27
CA TRP A 574 7.28 15.36 -2.01
C TRP A 574 7.36 16.72 -1.33
N SER A 575 7.59 17.79 -2.11
CA SER A 575 7.57 19.15 -1.56
C SER A 575 6.22 19.49 -0.95
N LEU A 576 5.11 19.16 -1.61
CA LEU A 576 3.77 19.43 -1.09
C LEU A 576 3.48 18.64 0.20
N ALA A 577 3.95 17.40 0.30
CA ALA A 577 3.80 16.59 1.51
C ALA A 577 4.58 17.19 2.69
N LEU A 578 5.83 17.64 2.46
CA LEU A 578 6.65 18.32 3.46
C LEU A 578 6.02 19.65 3.90
N ASP A 579 5.51 20.44 2.95
CA ASP A 579 4.79 21.69 3.25
C ASP A 579 3.55 21.44 4.09
N GLY A 580 2.76 20.42 3.75
CA GLY A 580 1.60 20.01 4.53
C GLY A 580 1.95 19.63 5.96
N GLN A 581 3.03 18.87 6.17
CA GLN A 581 3.48 18.51 7.52
C GLN A 581 3.93 19.73 8.33
N ARG A 582 4.60 20.71 7.69
CA ARG A 582 4.97 21.96 8.34
C ARG A 582 3.74 22.76 8.78
N LEU A 583 2.71 22.80 7.95
CA LEU A 583 1.44 23.45 8.30
C LEU A 583 0.77 22.74 9.47
N LEU A 584 0.71 21.40 9.47
CA LEU A 584 0.16 20.61 10.58
C LEU A 584 0.91 20.91 11.91
N ASN A 585 2.22 20.95 11.90
CA ASN A 585 3.01 21.30 13.09
C ASN A 585 2.65 22.69 13.65
N ARG A 586 2.42 23.67 12.75
CA ARG A 586 1.99 25.01 13.13
C ARG A 586 0.54 25.05 13.66
N VAL A 587 -0.34 24.21 13.09
CA VAL A 587 -1.71 24.03 13.63
C VAL A 587 -1.64 23.52 15.08
N GLY A 588 -0.85 22.48 15.34
CA GLY A 588 -0.66 21.97 16.70
C GLY A 588 -0.20 23.04 17.67
N LEU A 589 0.79 23.87 17.30
CA LEU A 589 1.27 24.98 18.13
C LEU A 589 0.18 26.03 18.39
N ALA A 590 -0.62 26.40 17.40
CA ALA A 590 -1.75 27.33 17.55
C ALA A 590 -2.81 26.77 18.52
N LEU A 591 -3.12 25.47 18.40
CA LEU A 591 -4.07 24.81 19.28
C LEU A 591 -3.57 24.71 20.73
N LEU A 592 -2.27 24.42 20.95
CA LEU A 592 -1.70 24.46 22.30
C LEU A 592 -1.87 25.82 22.99
N ALA A 593 -1.62 26.90 22.25
CA ALA A 593 -1.77 28.26 22.76
C ALA A 593 -3.24 28.62 23.02
N ALA A 594 -4.12 28.33 22.09
CA ALA A 594 -5.55 28.62 22.21
C ALA A 594 -6.22 27.92 23.41
N HIS A 595 -5.74 26.73 23.75
CA HIS A 595 -6.22 25.99 24.93
C HIS A 595 -5.42 26.25 26.22
N GLY A 596 -4.50 27.24 26.21
CA GLY A 596 -3.71 27.63 27.38
C GLY A 596 -2.73 26.54 27.87
N VAL A 597 -2.36 25.60 27.03
CA VAL A 597 -1.36 24.58 27.34
C VAL A 597 0.06 25.16 27.29
N VAL A 598 0.26 26.11 26.38
CA VAL A 598 1.45 26.97 26.30
C VAL A 598 1.03 28.44 26.21
N ARG A 599 1.96 29.37 26.41
CA ARG A 599 1.67 30.80 26.28
C ARG A 599 1.56 31.21 24.81
N GLN A 600 0.75 32.23 24.50
CA GLN A 600 0.54 32.72 23.13
C GLN A 600 1.86 33.24 22.50
N ASP A 601 2.68 33.97 23.28
CA ASP A 601 3.97 34.47 22.83
C ASP A 601 4.97 33.32 22.58
N GLU A 602 4.85 32.22 23.27
CA GLU A 602 5.65 31.01 23.09
C GLU A 602 5.26 30.29 21.78
N ALA A 603 3.99 30.23 21.41
CA ALA A 603 3.57 29.62 20.16
C ALA A 603 4.04 30.43 18.94
N GLY A 604 3.87 31.75 18.96
CA GLY A 604 4.34 32.67 17.92
C GLY A 604 3.67 32.46 16.56
N ILE A 605 2.40 31.99 16.54
CA ILE A 605 1.64 31.67 15.33
C ILE A 605 0.53 32.71 15.10
N ASP A 606 0.48 33.26 13.90
CA ASP A 606 -0.67 33.98 13.36
C ASP A 606 -1.68 32.95 12.82
N ALA A 607 -2.74 32.71 13.59
CA ALA A 607 -3.71 31.66 13.30
C ALA A 607 -4.53 31.98 12.05
N ALA A 608 -4.92 33.24 11.83
CA ALA A 608 -5.69 33.63 10.66
C ALA A 608 -4.88 33.46 9.36
N LYS A 609 -3.63 33.88 9.37
CA LYS A 609 -2.71 33.66 8.24
C LYS A 609 -2.47 32.17 8.00
N LEU A 610 -2.33 31.36 9.05
CA LEU A 610 -2.17 29.91 8.92
C LEU A 610 -3.38 29.26 8.29
N ALA A 611 -4.60 29.72 8.60
CA ALA A 611 -5.82 29.25 7.93
C ALA A 611 -5.80 29.50 6.42
N ASP A 612 -5.38 30.70 5.99
CA ASP A 612 -5.25 31.01 4.56
C ASP A 612 -4.17 30.14 3.87
N GLU A 613 -3.06 29.88 4.55
CA GLU A 613 -1.99 29.00 4.04
C GLU A 613 -2.50 27.54 3.87
N LEU A 614 -3.32 27.03 4.79
CA LEU A 614 -3.94 25.69 4.67
C LEU A 614 -4.89 25.61 3.47
N GLU A 615 -5.68 26.63 3.22
CA GLU A 615 -6.59 26.68 2.06
C GLU A 615 -5.80 26.70 0.75
N CYS A 616 -4.73 27.51 0.66
CA CYS A 616 -3.83 27.52 -0.50
C CYS A 616 -3.15 26.16 -0.73
N TRP A 617 -2.72 25.50 0.35
CA TRP A 617 -2.15 24.14 0.27
C TRP A 617 -3.17 23.15 -0.28
N THR A 618 -4.43 23.23 0.17
CA THR A 618 -5.50 22.32 -0.26
C THR A 618 -5.81 22.44 -1.74
N GLU A 619 -5.68 23.65 -2.33
CA GLU A 619 -5.81 23.82 -3.78
C GLU A 619 -4.72 23.09 -4.57
N GLN A 620 -3.47 23.17 -4.11
CA GLN A 620 -2.35 22.47 -4.73
C GLN A 620 -2.48 20.95 -4.55
N TYR A 621 -2.87 20.51 -3.35
CA TYR A 621 -3.15 19.11 -3.05
C TYR A 621 -4.24 18.55 -3.98
N SER A 622 -5.31 19.27 -4.21
CA SER A 622 -6.41 18.87 -5.09
C SER A 622 -5.95 18.71 -6.55
N ARG A 623 -5.03 19.56 -7.02
CA ARG A 623 -4.43 19.40 -8.36
C ARG A 623 -3.63 18.12 -8.49
N LEU A 624 -2.73 17.84 -7.53
CA LEU A 624 -1.93 16.60 -7.53
C LEU A 624 -2.80 15.35 -7.34
N TRP A 625 -3.90 15.46 -6.56
CA TRP A 625 -4.87 14.37 -6.44
C TRP A 625 -5.40 13.92 -7.80
N HIS A 626 -5.80 14.86 -8.66
CA HIS A 626 -6.37 14.56 -9.98
C HIS A 626 -5.35 14.04 -11.00
N GLU A 627 -4.07 14.16 -10.75
CA GLU A 627 -3.05 13.52 -11.62
C GLU A 627 -3.09 12.00 -11.54
N VAL A 628 -3.44 11.45 -10.38
CA VAL A 628 -3.33 10.01 -10.09
C VAL A 628 -4.65 9.37 -9.70
N SER A 629 -5.65 10.16 -9.31
CA SER A 629 -6.92 9.67 -8.79
C SER A 629 -8.12 10.28 -9.51
N ARG A 630 -9.25 9.59 -9.48
CA ARG A 630 -10.57 10.13 -9.81
C ARG A 630 -10.99 11.15 -8.76
N GLN A 631 -12.14 11.81 -8.94
CA GLN A 631 -12.70 12.71 -7.91
C GLN A 631 -12.85 11.97 -6.58
N SER A 632 -13.46 10.81 -6.58
CA SER A 632 -13.68 9.96 -5.40
C SER A 632 -14.09 10.76 -4.15
N GLU A 633 -13.46 10.52 -3.00
CA GLU A 633 -13.82 11.18 -1.75
C GLU A 633 -12.88 12.37 -1.39
N LEU A 634 -12.27 13.05 -2.36
CA LEU A 634 -11.42 14.24 -2.12
C LEU A 634 -12.10 15.27 -1.20
N ALA A 635 -13.41 15.44 -1.32
CA ALA A 635 -14.18 16.36 -0.48
C ALA A 635 -14.06 16.06 1.02
N ARG A 636 -13.78 14.82 1.43
CA ARG A 636 -13.54 14.45 2.85
C ARG A 636 -12.25 15.07 3.38
N ILE A 637 -11.17 15.01 2.59
CA ILE A 637 -9.89 15.63 2.95
C ILE A 637 -10.04 17.14 3.02
N GLN A 638 -10.67 17.74 1.99
CA GLN A 638 -10.94 19.16 1.95
C GLN A 638 -11.77 19.63 3.18
N HIS A 639 -12.77 18.83 3.58
CA HIS A 639 -13.59 19.14 4.75
C HIS A 639 -12.76 19.15 6.05
N VAL A 640 -11.81 18.23 6.23
CA VAL A 640 -10.92 18.23 7.40
C VAL A 640 -10.10 19.53 7.42
N VAL A 641 -9.50 19.90 6.28
CA VAL A 641 -8.63 21.10 6.21
C VAL A 641 -9.44 22.38 6.40
N TRP A 642 -10.61 22.50 5.78
CA TRP A 642 -11.47 23.69 5.94
C TRP A 642 -11.99 23.84 7.37
N ARG A 643 -12.38 22.73 8.03
CA ARG A 643 -12.73 22.78 9.47
C ARG A 643 -11.55 23.21 10.33
N ALA A 644 -10.33 22.77 10.01
CA ALA A 644 -9.14 23.23 10.71
C ALA A 644 -8.91 24.74 10.50
N ALA A 645 -9.10 25.25 9.29
CA ALA A 645 -9.02 26.68 8.98
C ALA A 645 -10.08 27.50 9.75
N ASP A 646 -11.33 26.99 9.83
CA ASP A 646 -12.40 27.65 10.61
C ASP A 646 -12.07 27.69 12.11
N VAL A 647 -11.52 26.60 12.67
CA VAL A 647 -11.05 26.58 14.06
C VAL A 647 -9.95 27.62 14.26
N LEU A 648 -8.97 27.71 13.37
CA LEU A 648 -7.89 28.69 13.46
C LEU A 648 -8.37 30.13 13.38
N ARG A 649 -9.40 30.44 12.61
CA ARG A 649 -10.00 31.77 12.53
C ARG A 649 -10.84 32.14 13.77
N SER A 650 -11.21 31.15 14.58
CA SER A 650 -12.02 31.34 15.81
C SER A 650 -11.20 31.49 17.09
N ILE A 651 -9.87 31.33 17.04
CA ILE A 651 -8.98 31.35 18.20
C ILE A 651 -8.05 32.55 18.24
#